data_5cb8c06e05970c1fd9e681b0d27f1d4b
#
_entry.id   5cb8c06e05970c1fd9e681b0d27f1d4b
#
_cell.length_a   1.000
_cell.length_b   1.000
_cell.length_c   1.000
_cell.angle_alpha   90.00
_cell.angle_beta   90.00
_cell.angle_gamma   90.00
#
_symmetry.space_group_name_H-M   'P 1'
#
loop_
_entity.id
_entity.type
_entity.pdbx_description
1 polymer ?
#
loop_
_entity_poly.entity_id
_entity_poly.type
_entity_poly.pdbx_seq_one_letter_code
_entity_poly.pdbx_strand_id
1 'polypeptide(L)'
;MRNIKDKIVKAIIPVVMFGFMMGFFGPVQLYINNASEFFFNFKDIIGICIVMTLVFIVVPLIVIAVVPKKASSWITTVLFGISLALYIQGNYINVNYGTLNGEKVVWSNYKSVAIWDTAIWIVCIAVPVILKFIKPKISELVSKYGSLWIIGIQIVTLVVLVLGMKPKTQNNGEYIFTNEGKYTLSENENVIMFVLDCYESGDFARLLDAHTEYKELFKDFTYYPDTVGGSTRTVLAIPNLLTGKPYTSEGKYSDYINDSFDECDTYKILDEKGYDSRIYTENTFAPSDADINIANLYNGKKEVHNYKILGEKMYQFTACQYAPHILKKYVWMYSGDFDKAALNSKADKSCYQLDDDIFYEQLCSNKLTTIKDKAFRVYHLNGAHGPFKLKADATMSNKETSLEEQEMGVMTILNEYFEQMKKLGIYDDAKIIILADHGAYGIECNPVLLVKDGNKTSEFTVDNTPVSYENIQPTLMKMLGSEDSDGIKSIDEIGNGDNKERLFYYQDKKSNKAVEYKITGALPDNAQINETGRTFKLFSADAKEYTLGTDLLFNVEGTATAYVTKGLGKSEAGQTWTSGDEFEMSIPLDYNDDDELYIYFKLNKIQLPKEHVGVTINDEFLSWYLVEEETLNIRVPADMVKGKGKIKINLSLPDASFDGDERYVALLMNSVKIDKIKGTYNETRRVQDKNSN
;
A
#
# COMPACT_ATOMS: atom_id res chain seq x y z
N MET A 1 -38.68 -13.52 44.09
CA MET A 1 -37.23 -13.74 44.18
C MET A 1 -36.81 -15.21 43.90
N ARG A 2 -37.40 -16.23 44.56
CA ARG A 2 -37.03 -17.65 44.34
C ARG A 2 -37.12 -18.11 42.86
N ASN A 3 -38.14 -17.69 42.11
CA ASN A 3 -38.33 -18.02 40.70
C ASN A 3 -37.29 -17.39 39.78
N ILE A 4 -36.80 -16.18 40.06
CA ILE A 4 -35.74 -15.53 39.25
C ILE A 4 -34.40 -16.21 39.53
N LYS A 5 -34.07 -16.52 40.78
CA LYS A 5 -32.85 -17.25 41.15
C LYS A 5 -32.76 -18.60 40.42
N ASP A 6 -33.86 -19.38 40.37
CA ASP A 6 -33.90 -20.67 39.70
C ASP A 6 -33.65 -20.54 38.18
N LYS A 7 -34.18 -19.49 37.54
CA LYS A 7 -33.95 -19.23 36.12
C LYS A 7 -32.48 -18.90 35.82
N ILE A 8 -31.90 -18.00 36.63
CA ILE A 8 -30.51 -17.60 36.47
C ILE A 8 -29.54 -18.76 36.72
N VAL A 9 -29.74 -19.54 37.78
CA VAL A 9 -28.89 -20.69 38.09
C VAL A 9 -28.85 -21.72 36.97
N LYS A 10 -29.97 -21.93 36.28
CA LYS A 10 -30.03 -22.87 35.14
C LYS A 10 -29.39 -22.30 33.87
N ALA A 11 -29.40 -20.99 33.67
CA ALA A 11 -28.96 -20.35 32.44
C ALA A 11 -27.52 -19.83 32.51
N ILE A 12 -26.96 -19.63 33.72
CA ILE A 12 -25.69 -18.93 33.92
C ILE A 12 -24.55 -19.54 33.07
N ILE A 13 -24.42 -20.87 33.05
CA ILE A 13 -23.29 -21.53 32.37
C ILE A 13 -23.39 -21.40 30.83
N PRO A 14 -24.55 -21.71 30.18
CA PRO A 14 -24.72 -21.41 28.74
C PRO A 14 -24.57 -19.95 28.38
N VAL A 15 -25.00 -19.02 29.23
CA VAL A 15 -24.82 -17.58 29.01
C VAL A 15 -23.37 -17.17 29.16
N VAL A 16 -22.65 -17.70 30.13
CA VAL A 16 -21.20 -17.45 30.31
C VAL A 16 -20.43 -18.00 29.10
N MET A 17 -20.77 -19.19 28.58
CA MET A 17 -20.19 -19.73 27.36
C MET A 17 -20.34 -18.73 26.19
N PHE A 18 -21.56 -18.25 25.96
CA PHE A 18 -21.82 -17.27 24.91
C PHE A 18 -21.03 -15.98 25.13
N GLY A 19 -21.10 -15.42 26.33
CA GLY A 19 -20.43 -14.15 26.64
C GLY A 19 -18.92 -14.25 26.61
N PHE A 20 -18.36 -15.35 27.13
CA PHE A 20 -16.91 -15.58 27.08
C PHE A 20 -16.43 -15.77 25.64
N MET A 21 -17.14 -16.54 24.82
CA MET A 21 -16.79 -16.78 23.43
C MET A 21 -16.82 -15.50 22.60
N MET A 22 -17.93 -14.77 22.61
CA MET A 22 -18.08 -13.58 21.77
C MET A 22 -17.40 -12.35 22.36
N GLY A 23 -17.33 -12.22 23.69
CA GLY A 23 -16.76 -11.07 24.35
C GLY A 23 -15.25 -11.14 24.56
N PHE A 24 -14.70 -12.32 24.79
CA PHE A 24 -13.29 -12.48 25.15
C PHE A 24 -12.54 -13.42 24.18
N PHE A 25 -12.95 -14.67 24.11
CA PHE A 25 -12.21 -15.71 23.37
C PHE A 25 -12.05 -15.36 21.91
N GLY A 26 -13.13 -15.01 21.21
CA GLY A 26 -13.11 -14.69 19.79
C GLY A 26 -12.18 -13.52 19.44
N PRO A 27 -12.39 -12.32 20.04
CA PRO A 27 -11.52 -11.18 19.77
C PRO A 27 -10.05 -11.44 20.13
N VAL A 28 -9.80 -12.11 21.28
CA VAL A 28 -8.42 -12.39 21.72
C VAL A 28 -7.72 -13.42 20.82
N GLN A 29 -8.42 -14.48 20.43
CA GLN A 29 -7.91 -15.46 19.47
C GLN A 29 -7.56 -14.80 18.13
N LEU A 30 -8.47 -13.97 17.59
CA LEU A 30 -8.24 -13.25 16.34
C LEU A 30 -7.08 -12.28 16.46
N TYR A 31 -6.96 -11.58 17.60
CA TYR A 31 -5.81 -10.72 17.83
C TYR A 31 -4.50 -11.51 17.84
N ILE A 32 -4.41 -12.61 18.59
CA ILE A 32 -3.16 -13.37 18.72
C ILE A 32 -2.74 -13.95 17.36
N ASN A 33 -3.70 -14.48 16.60
CA ASN A 33 -3.43 -15.10 15.30
C ASN A 33 -3.00 -14.07 14.22
N ASN A 34 -3.32 -12.79 14.40
CA ASN A 34 -3.02 -11.72 13.44
C ASN A 34 -2.25 -10.57 14.08
N ALA A 35 -1.50 -10.81 15.17
CA ALA A 35 -0.87 -9.76 15.96
C ALA A 35 0.16 -8.95 15.15
N SER A 36 0.81 -9.55 14.16
CA SER A 36 1.75 -8.90 13.23
C SER A 36 1.07 -7.89 12.31
N GLU A 37 -0.19 -8.13 11.96
CA GLU A 37 -0.95 -7.29 11.02
C GLU A 37 -1.57 -6.05 11.69
N PHE A 38 -1.67 -6.04 13.03
CA PHE A 38 -2.30 -4.95 13.75
C PHE A 38 -1.27 -3.91 14.21
N PHE A 39 -1.59 -2.63 14.05
CA PHE A 39 -0.78 -1.55 14.61
C PHE A 39 -0.92 -1.41 16.12
N PHE A 40 -2.06 -1.82 16.72
CA PHE A 40 -2.35 -1.74 18.16
C PHE A 40 -1.85 -2.97 18.94
N ASN A 41 -1.68 -2.81 20.24
CA ASN A 41 -1.19 -3.87 21.13
C ASN A 41 -2.32 -4.57 21.86
N PHE A 42 -2.03 -5.75 22.44
CA PHE A 42 -3.00 -6.50 23.25
C PHE A 42 -3.57 -5.67 24.42
N LYS A 43 -2.76 -4.81 25.04
CA LYS A 43 -3.19 -3.91 26.11
C LYS A 43 -4.31 -2.95 25.68
N ASP A 44 -4.38 -2.61 24.40
CA ASP A 44 -5.34 -1.64 23.88
C ASP A 44 -6.74 -2.25 23.72
N ILE A 45 -6.84 -3.57 23.57
CA ILE A 45 -8.13 -4.28 23.39
C ILE A 45 -8.61 -5.00 24.64
N ILE A 46 -7.74 -5.38 25.58
CA ILE A 46 -8.10 -6.24 26.71
C ILE A 46 -9.23 -5.65 27.57
N GLY A 47 -9.17 -4.35 27.86
CA GLY A 47 -10.22 -3.64 28.59
C GLY A 47 -11.57 -3.69 27.87
N ILE A 48 -11.55 -3.49 26.54
CA ILE A 48 -12.75 -3.57 25.68
C ILE A 48 -13.34 -4.98 25.74
N CYS A 49 -12.49 -6.01 25.61
CA CYS A 49 -12.92 -7.41 25.66
C CYS A 49 -13.57 -7.78 27.01
N ILE A 50 -13.02 -7.31 28.12
CA ILE A 50 -13.61 -7.53 29.46
C ILE A 50 -15.00 -6.87 29.57
N VAL A 51 -15.11 -5.60 29.17
CA VAL A 51 -16.40 -4.88 29.22
C VAL A 51 -17.45 -5.57 28.34
N MET A 52 -17.09 -5.94 27.11
CA MET A 52 -18.02 -6.60 26.21
C MET A 52 -18.40 -8.00 26.66
N THR A 53 -17.50 -8.74 27.32
CA THR A 53 -17.81 -10.02 27.95
C THR A 53 -18.92 -9.84 28.99
N LEU A 54 -18.78 -8.83 29.83
CA LEU A 54 -19.81 -8.51 30.82
C LEU A 54 -21.14 -8.14 30.17
N VAL A 55 -21.11 -7.35 29.08
CA VAL A 55 -22.33 -6.99 28.33
C VAL A 55 -23.00 -8.24 27.76
N PHE A 56 -22.24 -9.13 27.12
CA PHE A 56 -22.74 -10.37 26.50
C PHE A 56 -23.20 -11.40 27.55
N ILE A 57 -22.84 -11.27 28.83
CA ILE A 57 -23.35 -12.09 29.92
C ILE A 57 -24.58 -11.42 30.57
N VAL A 58 -24.48 -10.15 30.93
CA VAL A 58 -25.50 -9.46 31.71
C VAL A 58 -26.80 -9.26 30.92
N VAL A 59 -26.70 -8.84 29.64
CA VAL A 59 -27.90 -8.59 28.82
C VAL A 59 -28.76 -9.86 28.65
N PRO A 60 -28.22 -11.02 28.24
CA PRO A 60 -29.02 -12.25 28.16
C PRO A 60 -29.56 -12.70 29.53
N LEU A 61 -28.81 -12.50 30.63
CA LEU A 61 -29.32 -12.84 31.96
C LEU A 61 -30.50 -11.96 32.38
N ILE A 62 -30.49 -10.67 32.05
CA ILE A 62 -31.63 -9.75 32.26
C ILE A 62 -32.85 -10.24 31.47
N VAL A 63 -32.69 -10.54 30.19
CA VAL A 63 -33.77 -11.07 29.34
C VAL A 63 -34.35 -12.34 29.95
N ILE A 64 -33.50 -13.29 30.34
CA ILE A 64 -33.89 -14.55 30.97
C ILE A 64 -34.61 -14.32 32.31
N ALA A 65 -34.19 -13.34 33.11
CA ALA A 65 -34.80 -13.01 34.39
C ALA A 65 -36.22 -12.46 34.22
N VAL A 66 -36.48 -11.64 33.21
CA VAL A 66 -37.75 -10.96 32.99
C VAL A 66 -38.81 -11.87 32.36
N VAL A 67 -38.46 -12.71 31.39
CA VAL A 67 -39.42 -13.55 30.66
C VAL A 67 -40.00 -14.68 31.54
N PRO A 68 -41.20 -15.25 31.21
CA PRO A 68 -41.76 -16.38 31.94
C PRO A 68 -40.83 -17.60 31.97
N LYS A 69 -40.94 -18.43 33.06
CA LYS A 69 -40.04 -19.59 33.29
C LYS A 69 -39.94 -20.56 32.08
N LYS A 70 -41.05 -20.79 31.39
CA LYS A 70 -41.08 -21.64 30.20
C LYS A 70 -40.27 -21.05 29.05
N ALA A 71 -40.46 -19.75 28.80
CA ALA A 71 -39.69 -19.00 27.79
C ALA A 71 -38.20 -18.92 28.13
N SER A 72 -37.86 -18.60 29.38
CA SER A 72 -36.48 -18.59 29.88
C SER A 72 -35.74 -19.90 29.59
N SER A 73 -36.39 -21.03 29.86
CA SER A 73 -35.79 -22.34 29.58
C SER A 73 -35.56 -22.62 28.08
N TRP A 74 -36.49 -22.17 27.21
CA TRP A 74 -36.30 -22.26 25.75
C TRP A 74 -35.20 -21.35 25.24
N ILE A 75 -35.18 -20.10 25.67
CA ILE A 75 -34.12 -19.13 25.32
C ILE A 75 -32.75 -19.69 25.68
N THR A 76 -32.59 -20.27 26.88
CA THR A 76 -31.32 -20.88 27.29
C THR A 76 -30.90 -22.03 26.38
N THR A 77 -31.84 -22.88 25.92
CA THR A 77 -31.52 -23.98 25.01
C THR A 77 -31.14 -23.49 23.60
N VAL A 78 -31.89 -22.53 23.08
CA VAL A 78 -31.57 -21.91 21.78
C VAL A 78 -30.24 -21.19 21.83
N LEU A 79 -29.96 -20.44 22.93
CA LEU A 79 -28.68 -19.76 23.11
C LEU A 79 -27.50 -20.74 23.15
N PHE A 80 -27.67 -21.90 23.79
CA PHE A 80 -26.67 -22.97 23.77
C PHE A 80 -26.44 -23.49 22.32
N GLY A 81 -27.51 -23.72 21.57
CA GLY A 81 -27.41 -24.15 20.16
C GLY A 81 -26.71 -23.13 19.26
N ILE A 82 -27.05 -21.83 19.43
CA ILE A 82 -26.38 -20.73 18.74
C ILE A 82 -24.90 -20.68 19.13
N SER A 83 -24.59 -20.79 20.42
CA SER A 83 -23.19 -20.76 20.90
C SER A 83 -22.39 -21.95 20.35
N LEU A 84 -23.00 -23.11 20.23
CA LEU A 84 -22.38 -24.28 19.60
C LEU A 84 -22.10 -24.03 18.11
N ALA A 85 -23.07 -23.46 17.37
CA ALA A 85 -22.89 -23.10 15.96
C ALA A 85 -21.77 -22.07 15.79
N LEU A 86 -21.75 -21.00 16.60
CA LEU A 86 -20.67 -20.00 16.61
C LEU A 86 -19.32 -20.63 16.88
N TYR A 87 -19.22 -21.55 17.85
CA TYR A 87 -17.96 -22.23 18.17
C TYR A 87 -17.43 -23.04 16.99
N ILE A 88 -18.33 -23.81 16.35
CA ILE A 88 -17.98 -24.60 15.16
C ILE A 88 -17.60 -23.68 13.99
N GLN A 89 -18.37 -22.62 13.76
CA GLN A 89 -18.11 -21.64 12.70
C GLN A 89 -16.73 -21.00 12.84
N GLY A 90 -16.43 -20.47 14.03
CA GLY A 90 -15.22 -19.70 14.26
C GLY A 90 -13.93 -20.53 14.26
N ASN A 91 -14.01 -21.85 14.57
CA ASN A 91 -12.81 -22.66 14.79
C ASN A 91 -12.62 -23.79 13.77
N TYR A 92 -13.66 -24.23 13.07
CA TYR A 92 -13.59 -25.40 12.16
C TYR A 92 -14.05 -25.12 10.72
N ILE A 93 -14.85 -24.07 10.51
CA ILE A 93 -15.33 -23.72 9.16
C ILE A 93 -14.46 -22.59 8.61
N ASN A 94 -13.30 -22.96 8.04
CA ASN A 94 -12.43 -22.03 7.36
C ASN A 94 -12.74 -22.01 5.86
N VAL A 95 -13.29 -20.88 5.40
CA VAL A 95 -13.53 -20.61 3.99
C VAL A 95 -12.63 -19.44 3.59
N ASN A 96 -11.81 -19.64 2.58
CA ASN A 96 -11.02 -18.57 2.01
C ASN A 96 -11.93 -17.67 1.13
N TYR A 97 -12.18 -16.46 1.58
CA TYR A 97 -12.94 -15.44 0.85
C TYR A 97 -12.03 -14.45 0.09
N GLY A 98 -10.75 -14.70 0.04
CA GLY A 98 -9.74 -13.78 -0.47
C GLY A 98 -9.06 -12.96 0.63
N THR A 99 -8.23 -12.04 0.21
CA THR A 99 -7.51 -11.11 1.10
C THR A 99 -8.43 -10.01 1.61
N LEU A 100 -8.14 -9.48 2.80
CA LEU A 100 -8.90 -8.36 3.41
C LEU A 100 -8.38 -6.98 2.97
N ASN A 101 -7.82 -6.90 1.75
CA ASN A 101 -7.10 -5.72 1.22
C ASN A 101 -7.99 -4.68 0.51
N GLY A 102 -9.31 -4.81 0.57
CA GLY A 102 -10.25 -3.90 -0.10
C GLY A 102 -10.95 -4.50 -1.32
N GLU A 103 -10.49 -5.63 -1.84
CA GLU A 103 -11.16 -6.31 -2.95
C GLU A 103 -12.56 -6.77 -2.59
N LYS A 104 -13.50 -6.52 -3.50
CA LYS A 104 -14.90 -6.90 -3.27
C LYS A 104 -15.10 -8.39 -3.39
N VAL A 105 -15.57 -9.04 -2.33
CA VAL A 105 -15.93 -10.44 -2.35
C VAL A 105 -17.13 -10.69 -3.26
N VAL A 106 -16.97 -11.57 -4.24
CA VAL A 106 -18.07 -12.02 -5.13
C VAL A 106 -18.84 -13.15 -4.45
N TRP A 107 -19.81 -12.81 -3.59
CA TRP A 107 -20.57 -13.75 -2.76
C TRP A 107 -21.30 -14.84 -3.54
N SER A 108 -21.61 -14.62 -4.83
CA SER A 108 -22.25 -15.63 -5.69
C SER A 108 -21.38 -16.87 -5.93
N ASN A 109 -20.06 -16.75 -5.79
CA ASN A 109 -19.13 -17.86 -6.00
C ASN A 109 -19.17 -18.88 -4.84
N TYR A 110 -19.75 -18.51 -3.69
CA TYR A 110 -19.77 -19.31 -2.46
C TYR A 110 -21.15 -19.95 -2.17
N LYS A 111 -22.00 -20.15 -3.18
CA LYS A 111 -23.35 -20.71 -2.99
C LYS A 111 -23.36 -22.10 -2.34
N SER A 112 -22.42 -22.96 -2.70
CA SER A 112 -22.28 -24.29 -2.08
C SER A 112 -21.92 -24.22 -0.61
N VAL A 113 -21.00 -23.30 -0.27
CA VAL A 113 -20.62 -23.01 1.12
C VAL A 113 -21.82 -22.53 1.91
N ALA A 114 -22.61 -21.60 1.37
CA ALA A 114 -23.82 -21.09 2.01
C ALA A 114 -24.78 -22.19 2.42
N ILE A 115 -24.96 -23.22 1.57
CA ILE A 115 -25.87 -24.35 1.84
C ILE A 115 -25.33 -25.18 3.00
N TRP A 116 -24.09 -25.64 2.93
CA TRP A 116 -23.50 -26.50 3.98
C TRP A 116 -23.36 -25.78 5.32
N ASP A 117 -22.91 -24.56 5.30
CA ASP A 117 -22.78 -23.71 6.47
C ASP A 117 -24.14 -23.53 7.18
N THR A 118 -25.18 -23.16 6.40
CA THR A 118 -26.56 -23.04 6.93
C THR A 118 -27.06 -24.34 7.50
N ALA A 119 -26.80 -25.49 6.86
CA ALA A 119 -27.19 -26.79 7.36
C ALA A 119 -26.53 -27.10 8.73
N ILE A 120 -25.25 -26.81 8.89
CA ILE A 120 -24.54 -26.97 10.16
C ILE A 120 -25.20 -26.11 11.26
N TRP A 121 -25.49 -24.86 10.96
CA TRP A 121 -26.17 -23.96 11.91
C TRP A 121 -27.53 -24.47 12.30
N ILE A 122 -28.33 -24.96 11.36
CA ILE A 122 -29.64 -25.59 11.63
C ILE A 122 -29.48 -26.80 12.53
N VAL A 123 -28.52 -27.70 12.27
CA VAL A 123 -28.27 -28.89 13.08
C VAL A 123 -27.88 -28.50 14.52
N CYS A 124 -26.93 -27.56 14.65
CA CYS A 124 -26.45 -27.08 15.98
C CYS A 124 -27.58 -26.52 16.85
N ILE A 125 -28.54 -25.82 16.23
CA ILE A 125 -29.71 -25.27 16.95
C ILE A 125 -30.81 -26.28 17.14
N ALA A 126 -31.15 -27.07 16.10
CA ALA A 126 -32.26 -28.00 16.11
C ALA A 126 -32.04 -29.19 17.06
N VAL A 127 -30.82 -29.74 17.13
CA VAL A 127 -30.51 -30.87 18.00
C VAL A 127 -30.79 -30.61 19.47
N PRO A 128 -30.28 -29.54 20.10
CA PRO A 128 -30.64 -29.17 21.48
C PRO A 128 -32.14 -28.89 21.69
N VAL A 129 -32.78 -28.27 20.68
CA VAL A 129 -34.23 -27.97 20.70
C VAL A 129 -35.05 -29.27 20.65
N ILE A 130 -34.77 -30.20 19.74
CA ILE A 130 -35.42 -31.49 19.64
C ILE A 130 -35.22 -32.31 20.92
N LEU A 131 -33.97 -32.34 21.40
CA LEU A 131 -33.67 -33.03 22.66
C LEU A 131 -34.48 -32.47 23.83
N LYS A 132 -34.75 -31.17 23.84
CA LYS A 132 -35.60 -30.53 24.88
C LYS A 132 -37.07 -30.97 24.77
N PHE A 133 -37.58 -31.15 23.57
CA PHE A 133 -38.94 -31.69 23.37
C PHE A 133 -39.06 -33.13 23.88
N ILE A 134 -38.07 -33.99 23.57
CA ILE A 134 -38.12 -35.44 23.83
C ILE A 134 -37.74 -35.73 25.31
N LYS A 135 -36.62 -35.13 25.78
CA LYS A 135 -36.05 -35.42 27.11
C LYS A 135 -35.54 -34.11 27.77
N PRO A 136 -36.45 -33.26 28.34
CA PRO A 136 -36.07 -31.93 28.86
C PRO A 136 -34.95 -31.92 29.90
N LYS A 137 -34.90 -32.92 30.79
CA LYS A 137 -33.86 -33.04 31.83
C LYS A 137 -32.47 -33.31 31.20
N ILE A 138 -32.41 -34.14 30.17
CA ILE A 138 -31.16 -34.44 29.45
C ILE A 138 -30.69 -33.20 28.71
N SER A 139 -31.59 -32.46 28.05
CA SER A 139 -31.27 -31.21 27.40
C SER A 139 -30.65 -30.17 28.34
N GLU A 140 -31.18 -30.04 29.59
CA GLU A 140 -30.61 -29.17 30.59
C GLU A 140 -29.19 -29.62 31.00
N LEU A 141 -28.94 -30.92 31.15
CA LEU A 141 -27.63 -31.48 31.48
C LEU A 141 -26.62 -31.25 30.31
N VAL A 142 -27.06 -31.55 29.10
CA VAL A 142 -26.24 -31.35 27.89
C VAL A 142 -25.88 -29.90 27.72
N SER A 143 -26.83 -28.97 27.86
CA SER A 143 -26.55 -27.54 27.76
C SER A 143 -25.56 -27.08 28.83
N LYS A 144 -25.71 -27.55 30.06
CA LYS A 144 -24.82 -27.19 31.19
C LYS A 144 -23.41 -27.73 30.99
N TYR A 145 -23.28 -29.05 30.84
CA TYR A 145 -21.95 -29.69 30.78
C TYR A 145 -21.27 -29.49 29.43
N GLY A 146 -22.03 -29.44 28.34
CA GLY A 146 -21.51 -29.06 27.03
C GLY A 146 -20.92 -27.66 27.02
N SER A 147 -21.61 -26.69 27.67
CA SER A 147 -21.06 -25.34 27.82
C SER A 147 -19.77 -25.32 28.64
N LEU A 148 -19.72 -26.07 29.76
CA LEU A 148 -18.49 -26.18 30.56
C LEU A 148 -17.32 -26.76 29.80
N TRP A 149 -17.56 -27.81 28.99
CA TRP A 149 -16.55 -28.43 28.15
C TRP A 149 -16.00 -27.44 27.11
N ILE A 150 -16.88 -26.70 26.43
CA ILE A 150 -16.46 -25.72 25.42
C ILE A 150 -15.67 -24.58 26.06
N ILE A 151 -16.12 -24.05 27.20
CA ILE A 151 -15.36 -23.04 27.98
C ILE A 151 -13.96 -23.58 28.35
N GLY A 152 -13.90 -24.84 28.83
CA GLY A 152 -12.63 -25.47 29.15
C GLY A 152 -11.67 -25.57 27.96
N ILE A 153 -12.17 -26.00 26.78
CA ILE A 153 -11.40 -26.05 25.55
C ILE A 153 -10.93 -24.64 25.14
N GLN A 154 -11.81 -23.63 25.20
CA GLN A 154 -11.47 -22.27 24.86
C GLN A 154 -10.36 -21.69 25.75
N ILE A 155 -10.41 -21.98 27.06
CA ILE A 155 -9.36 -21.55 28.01
C ILE A 155 -8.03 -22.23 27.66
N VAL A 156 -8.02 -23.54 27.42
CA VAL A 156 -6.80 -24.28 27.03
C VAL A 156 -6.26 -23.73 25.71
N THR A 157 -7.13 -23.50 24.73
CA THR A 157 -6.72 -22.91 23.44
C THR A 157 -6.07 -21.54 23.61
N LEU A 158 -6.67 -20.65 24.43
CA LEU A 158 -6.07 -19.34 24.71
C LEU A 158 -4.71 -19.46 25.40
N VAL A 159 -4.57 -20.36 26.35
CA VAL A 159 -3.28 -20.59 27.03
C VAL A 159 -2.21 -21.02 26.02
N VAL A 160 -2.55 -21.97 25.14
CA VAL A 160 -1.61 -22.43 24.08
C VAL A 160 -1.26 -21.29 23.13
N LEU A 161 -2.24 -20.49 22.68
CA LEU A 161 -2.00 -19.35 21.79
C LEU A 161 -1.12 -18.28 22.45
N VAL A 162 -1.39 -17.95 23.72
CA VAL A 162 -0.57 -16.96 24.46
C VAL A 162 0.86 -17.46 24.67
N LEU A 163 1.06 -18.74 24.98
CA LEU A 163 2.38 -19.33 25.12
C LEU A 163 3.15 -19.41 23.79
N GLY A 164 2.43 -19.56 22.69
CA GLY A 164 2.98 -19.55 21.33
C GLY A 164 3.12 -18.17 20.69
N MET A 165 2.65 -17.10 21.38
CA MET A 165 2.68 -15.75 20.84
C MET A 165 4.11 -15.24 20.72
N LYS A 166 4.57 -14.98 19.51
CA LYS A 166 5.86 -14.34 19.27
C LYS A 166 5.82 -12.89 19.75
N PRO A 167 6.92 -12.36 20.29
CA PRO A 167 7.01 -10.93 20.59
C PRO A 167 6.70 -10.16 19.30
N LYS A 168 5.83 -9.17 19.38
CA LYS A 168 5.59 -8.26 18.28
C LYS A 168 6.91 -7.52 18.02
N THR A 169 7.54 -7.75 16.88
CA THR A 169 8.60 -6.86 16.40
C THR A 169 7.98 -5.45 16.39
N GLN A 170 8.61 -4.50 17.05
CA GLN A 170 8.20 -3.11 16.93
C GLN A 170 8.33 -2.78 15.44
N ASN A 171 7.20 -2.57 14.75
CA ASN A 171 7.24 -1.83 13.52
C ASN A 171 7.79 -0.45 13.89
N ASN A 172 9.02 -0.18 13.50
CA ASN A 172 9.51 1.17 13.37
C ASN A 172 8.56 1.78 12.34
N GLY A 173 7.67 2.69 12.76
CA GLY A 173 6.56 3.14 11.95
C GLY A 173 7.08 3.61 10.57
N GLU A 174 6.36 3.27 9.51
CA GLU A 174 6.61 3.88 8.21
C GLU A 174 6.32 5.37 8.34
N TYR A 175 7.26 6.21 7.97
CA TYR A 175 7.00 7.62 7.84
C TYR A 175 6.06 7.85 6.66
N ILE A 176 5.07 8.70 6.83
CA ILE A 176 4.07 8.99 5.81
C ILE A 176 3.92 10.50 5.64
N PHE A 177 3.68 10.94 4.41
CA PHE A 177 3.18 12.27 4.14
C PHE A 177 1.66 12.29 4.30
N THR A 178 1.18 13.10 5.25
CA THR A 178 -0.26 13.20 5.54
C THR A 178 -0.91 14.33 4.76
N ASN A 179 -2.26 14.32 4.70
CA ASN A 179 -3.06 15.41 4.11
C ASN A 179 -3.16 16.66 5.01
N GLU A 180 -2.51 16.67 6.17
CA GLU A 180 -2.58 17.80 7.11
C GLU A 180 -2.10 19.10 6.47
N GLY A 181 -2.95 20.14 6.53
CA GLY A 181 -2.65 21.47 6.00
C GLY A 181 -2.58 21.58 4.47
N LYS A 182 -3.09 20.59 3.71
CA LYS A 182 -2.99 20.52 2.25
C LYS A 182 -3.50 21.78 1.53
N TYR A 183 -4.50 22.43 2.07
CA TYR A 183 -5.09 23.64 1.50
C TYR A 183 -4.83 24.89 2.36
N THR A 184 -3.71 24.89 3.11
CA THR A 184 -3.32 26.01 3.97
C THR A 184 -2.07 26.68 3.43
N LEU A 185 -2.15 27.97 3.11
CA LEU A 185 -1.09 28.80 2.60
C LEU A 185 -0.70 29.91 3.60
N SER A 186 0.22 30.78 3.24
CA SER A 186 0.63 31.93 4.04
C SER A 186 -0.15 33.18 3.65
N GLU A 187 -0.46 34.04 4.64
CA GLU A 187 -0.89 35.43 4.38
C GLU A 187 0.27 36.31 3.86
N ASN A 188 1.53 35.88 4.05
CA ASN A 188 2.72 36.71 3.82
C ASN A 188 3.53 36.21 2.62
N GLU A 189 4.15 35.04 2.71
CA GLU A 189 5.07 34.53 1.70
C GLU A 189 4.76 33.06 1.37
N ASN A 190 4.58 32.80 0.08
CA ASN A 190 4.28 31.45 -0.44
C ASN A 190 5.32 31.04 -1.48
N VAL A 191 5.94 29.88 -1.26
CA VAL A 191 6.75 29.18 -2.25
C VAL A 191 6.08 27.84 -2.52
N ILE A 192 5.65 27.62 -3.77
CA ILE A 192 4.81 26.49 -4.14
C ILE A 192 5.44 25.75 -5.32
N MET A 193 5.56 24.45 -5.22
CA MET A 193 5.98 23.55 -6.30
C MET A 193 4.87 22.59 -6.65
N PHE A 194 4.42 22.60 -7.90
CA PHE A 194 3.56 21.57 -8.48
C PHE A 194 4.39 20.62 -9.32
N VAL A 195 4.38 19.34 -8.97
CA VAL A 195 5.01 18.26 -9.73
C VAL A 195 3.90 17.51 -10.46
N LEU A 196 3.87 17.60 -11.77
CA LEU A 196 2.89 16.97 -12.65
C LEU A 196 3.50 15.71 -13.26
N ASP A 197 3.14 14.53 -12.77
CA ASP A 197 3.77 13.26 -13.16
C ASP A 197 3.70 13.04 -14.68
N CYS A 198 4.84 12.66 -15.26
CA CYS A 198 4.98 12.25 -16.68
C CYS A 198 4.53 13.30 -17.72
N TYR A 199 4.70 14.59 -17.45
CA TYR A 199 4.27 15.64 -18.38
C TYR A 199 5.39 16.15 -19.27
N GLU A 200 5.32 15.80 -20.57
CA GLU A 200 6.31 16.19 -21.58
C GLU A 200 6.12 17.64 -22.02
N SER A 201 7.22 18.37 -22.17
CA SER A 201 7.23 19.77 -22.61
C SER A 201 6.57 19.98 -23.97
N GLY A 202 6.79 19.03 -24.90
CA GLY A 202 6.17 19.05 -26.22
C GLY A 202 4.66 18.88 -26.21
N ASP A 203 4.11 18.09 -25.25
CA ASP A 203 2.68 17.90 -25.09
C ASP A 203 2.05 19.19 -24.55
N PHE A 204 2.68 19.82 -23.55
CA PHE A 204 2.25 21.12 -23.05
C PHE A 204 2.25 22.19 -24.14
N ALA A 205 3.29 22.27 -24.98
CA ALA A 205 3.32 23.21 -26.09
C ALA A 205 2.16 22.99 -27.07
N ARG A 206 1.85 21.74 -27.41
CA ARG A 206 0.70 21.40 -28.26
C ARG A 206 -0.63 21.82 -27.63
N LEU A 207 -0.78 21.59 -26.32
CA LEU A 207 -1.96 22.01 -25.59
C LEU A 207 -2.15 23.53 -25.63
N LEU A 208 -1.07 24.32 -25.43
CA LEU A 208 -1.12 25.78 -25.51
C LEU A 208 -1.44 26.30 -26.90
N ASP A 209 -1.05 25.59 -27.95
CA ASP A 209 -1.38 25.98 -29.34
C ASP A 209 -2.82 25.63 -29.68
N ALA A 210 -3.34 24.54 -29.20
CA ALA A 210 -4.74 24.11 -29.38
C ALA A 210 -5.71 24.96 -28.54
N HIS A 211 -5.29 25.34 -27.32
CA HIS A 211 -6.10 25.99 -26.29
C HIS A 211 -5.41 27.28 -25.79
N THR A 212 -5.44 28.32 -26.62
CA THR A 212 -4.72 29.58 -26.36
C THR A 212 -5.14 30.31 -25.10
N GLU A 213 -6.32 30.00 -24.58
CA GLU A 213 -6.85 30.52 -23.28
C GLU A 213 -5.96 30.14 -22.10
N TYR A 214 -5.19 29.04 -22.16
CA TYR A 214 -4.29 28.68 -21.09
C TYR A 214 -3.08 29.62 -20.97
N LYS A 215 -2.76 30.38 -22.00
CA LYS A 215 -1.73 31.46 -21.90
C LYS A 215 -2.17 32.55 -20.92
N GLU A 216 -3.48 32.78 -20.74
CA GLU A 216 -4.00 33.68 -19.70
C GLU A 216 -3.88 33.07 -18.29
N LEU A 217 -4.01 31.74 -18.16
CA LEU A 217 -3.79 31.05 -16.90
C LEU A 217 -2.35 31.21 -16.41
N PHE A 218 -1.41 31.14 -17.34
CA PHE A 218 0.04 31.19 -17.05
C PHE A 218 0.67 32.57 -17.30
N LYS A 219 -0.12 33.62 -17.50
CA LYS A 219 0.50 34.96 -17.44
C LYS A 219 1.16 35.15 -16.08
N ASP A 220 2.29 35.80 -16.02
CA ASP A 220 3.22 35.87 -14.91
C ASP A 220 4.20 34.68 -14.79
N PHE A 221 4.07 33.67 -15.65
CA PHE A 221 5.02 32.56 -15.73
C PHE A 221 5.96 32.68 -16.94
N THR A 222 7.19 32.22 -16.73
CA THR A 222 8.13 31.92 -17.82
C THR A 222 8.16 30.41 -18.06
N TYR A 223 7.90 29.99 -19.28
CA TYR A 223 7.99 28.60 -19.73
C TYR A 223 9.36 28.34 -20.33
N TYR A 224 10.01 27.25 -19.92
CA TYR A 224 11.34 26.82 -20.34
C TYR A 224 11.26 25.53 -21.16
N PRO A 225 11.07 25.59 -22.49
CA PRO A 225 10.91 24.40 -23.34
C PRO A 225 12.17 23.56 -23.46
N ASP A 226 13.38 24.13 -23.30
CA ASP A 226 14.65 23.43 -23.35
C ASP A 226 15.09 22.97 -21.94
N THR A 227 14.32 22.07 -21.34
CA THR A 227 14.57 21.54 -19.99
C THR A 227 14.98 20.08 -20.06
N VAL A 228 16.09 19.74 -19.40
CA VAL A 228 16.52 18.33 -19.18
C VAL A 228 16.12 17.90 -17.77
N GLY A 229 15.33 16.83 -17.68
CA GLY A 229 14.94 16.22 -16.42
C GLY A 229 16.09 15.50 -15.71
N GLY A 230 15.88 15.14 -14.43
CA GLY A 230 16.88 14.40 -13.67
C GLY A 230 16.90 12.90 -13.97
N SER A 231 15.74 12.31 -14.23
CA SER A 231 15.61 10.88 -14.52
C SER A 231 14.34 10.60 -15.32
N THR A 232 14.20 9.37 -15.85
CA THR A 232 13.01 8.92 -16.62
C THR A 232 11.94 8.23 -15.78
N ARG A 233 12.08 8.18 -14.47
CA ARG A 233 11.17 7.46 -13.59
C ARG A 233 10.96 8.21 -12.29
N THR A 234 9.74 8.27 -11.85
CA THR A 234 9.29 8.89 -10.60
C THR A 234 10.14 8.49 -9.41
N VAL A 235 10.47 7.19 -9.30
CA VAL A 235 11.25 6.63 -8.18
C VAL A 235 12.64 7.24 -8.01
N LEU A 236 13.27 7.74 -9.07
CA LEU A 236 14.54 8.45 -9.03
C LEU A 236 14.35 9.96 -9.13
N ALA A 237 13.32 10.39 -9.85
CA ALA A 237 13.10 11.80 -10.16
C ALA A 237 12.59 12.59 -8.96
N ILE A 238 11.61 12.06 -8.21
CA ILE A 238 11.03 12.77 -7.05
C ILE A 238 12.07 13.05 -5.96
N PRO A 239 12.87 12.08 -5.48
CA PRO A 239 13.92 12.38 -4.50
C PRO A 239 14.91 13.41 -5.01
N ASN A 240 15.32 13.30 -6.28
CA ASN A 240 16.22 14.29 -6.89
C ASN A 240 15.60 15.68 -6.95
N LEU A 241 14.33 15.82 -7.31
CA LEU A 241 13.62 17.10 -7.29
C LEU A 241 13.52 17.70 -5.90
N LEU A 242 13.19 16.88 -4.91
CA LEU A 242 13.01 17.32 -3.52
C LEU A 242 14.32 17.73 -2.85
N THR A 243 15.46 17.14 -3.24
CA THR A 243 16.73 17.28 -2.53
C THR A 243 17.89 17.81 -3.38
N GLY A 244 17.75 17.83 -4.71
CA GLY A 244 18.84 18.13 -5.63
C GLY A 244 19.89 17.00 -5.76
N LYS A 245 19.69 15.86 -5.10
CA LYS A 245 20.66 14.76 -5.05
C LYS A 245 20.25 13.63 -6.01
N PRO A 246 20.94 13.44 -7.14
CA PRO A 246 20.63 12.33 -8.04
C PRO A 246 21.06 10.99 -7.41
N TYR A 247 20.41 9.88 -7.84
CA TYR A 247 20.81 8.55 -7.43
C TYR A 247 22.14 8.15 -8.07
N THR A 248 23.21 8.19 -7.30
CA THR A 248 24.57 7.85 -7.72
C THR A 248 25.26 6.86 -6.79
N SER A 249 24.55 6.35 -5.79
CA SER A 249 25.05 5.39 -4.81
C SER A 249 24.49 3.99 -5.05
N GLU A 250 25.29 2.96 -4.77
CA GLU A 250 24.81 1.58 -4.71
C GLU A 250 24.44 1.27 -3.27
N GLY A 251 23.18 1.01 -2.98
CA GLY A 251 22.74 0.76 -1.62
C GLY A 251 21.25 0.46 -1.53
N LYS A 252 20.70 0.57 -0.33
CA LYS A 252 19.27 0.48 -0.11
C LYS A 252 18.61 1.79 -0.54
N TYR A 253 17.38 1.68 -1.01
CA TYR A 253 16.61 2.87 -1.42
C TYR A 253 16.32 3.80 -0.23
N SER A 254 15.99 3.22 0.93
CA SER A 254 15.78 3.98 2.16
C SER A 254 17.00 4.79 2.58
N ASP A 255 18.21 4.21 2.42
CA ASP A 255 19.46 4.91 2.75
C ASP A 255 19.65 6.10 1.78
N TYR A 256 19.43 5.89 0.47
CA TYR A 256 19.46 6.98 -0.51
C TYR A 256 18.47 8.10 -0.18
N ILE A 257 17.24 7.78 0.20
CA ILE A 257 16.25 8.79 0.58
C ILE A 257 16.72 9.56 1.81
N ASN A 258 17.12 8.88 2.88
CA ASN A 258 17.56 9.53 4.11
C ASN A 258 18.79 10.42 3.88
N ASP A 259 19.84 9.86 3.26
CA ASP A 259 21.08 10.58 2.95
C ASP A 259 20.82 11.82 2.07
N SER A 260 19.93 11.69 1.07
CA SER A 260 19.59 12.80 0.18
C SER A 260 18.91 13.96 0.92
N PHE A 261 18.04 13.68 1.87
CA PHE A 261 17.41 14.73 2.69
C PHE A 261 18.36 15.30 3.71
N ASP A 262 19.24 14.51 4.34
CA ASP A 262 20.25 14.97 5.30
C ASP A 262 21.31 15.88 4.66
N GLU A 263 21.68 15.57 3.41
CA GLU A 263 22.63 16.38 2.63
C GLU A 263 21.99 17.60 1.94
N CYS A 264 20.66 17.76 2.04
CA CYS A 264 19.95 18.87 1.42
C CYS A 264 19.79 20.05 2.38
N ASP A 265 20.41 21.18 2.07
CA ASP A 265 20.34 22.38 2.92
C ASP A 265 19.00 23.12 2.81
N THR A 266 18.22 22.88 1.77
CA THR A 266 16.92 23.55 1.54
C THR A 266 16.00 23.45 2.75
N TYR A 267 15.85 22.28 3.34
CA TYR A 267 14.92 22.08 4.49
C TYR A 267 15.41 22.72 5.77
N LYS A 268 16.73 22.79 5.97
CA LYS A 268 17.35 23.53 7.10
C LYS A 268 17.10 25.04 6.96
N ILE A 269 17.29 25.57 5.74
CA ILE A 269 17.03 26.99 5.44
C ILE A 269 15.55 27.34 5.57
N LEU A 270 14.65 26.46 5.12
CA LEU A 270 13.21 26.63 5.29
C LEU A 270 12.84 26.76 6.78
N ASP A 271 13.38 25.88 7.62
CA ASP A 271 13.15 25.91 9.06
C ASP A 271 13.73 27.18 9.71
N GLU A 272 14.99 27.52 9.42
CA GLU A 272 15.66 28.75 9.91
C GLU A 272 14.91 30.02 9.52
N LYS A 273 14.29 30.05 8.33
CA LYS A 273 13.50 31.18 7.83
C LYS A 273 12.05 31.19 8.28
N GLY A 274 11.63 30.19 9.06
CA GLY A 274 10.29 30.08 9.65
C GLY A 274 9.20 29.69 8.66
N TYR A 275 9.51 28.82 7.70
CA TYR A 275 8.49 28.26 6.82
C TYR A 275 7.80 27.06 7.45
N ASP A 276 6.48 27.03 7.38
CA ASP A 276 5.68 25.80 7.53
C ASP A 276 5.82 24.99 6.24
N SER A 277 6.74 24.03 6.26
CA SER A 277 7.12 23.21 5.10
C SER A 277 6.27 21.95 5.04
N ARG A 278 5.58 21.71 3.89
CA ARG A 278 4.75 20.52 3.71
C ARG A 278 4.94 19.93 2.31
N ILE A 279 5.03 18.61 2.24
CA ILE A 279 5.20 17.85 1.01
C ILE A 279 4.04 16.86 0.88
N TYR A 280 3.38 16.87 -0.26
CA TYR A 280 2.28 15.97 -0.61
C TYR A 280 2.71 15.11 -1.79
N THR A 281 3.24 13.93 -1.47
CA THR A 281 3.72 12.92 -2.41
C THR A 281 3.54 11.52 -1.83
N GLU A 282 3.91 10.49 -2.57
CA GLU A 282 3.83 9.10 -2.10
C GLU A 282 4.79 8.82 -0.94
N ASN A 283 4.37 7.94 -0.03
CA ASN A 283 5.15 7.62 1.17
C ASN A 283 6.48 6.93 0.87
N THR A 284 6.63 6.34 -0.30
CA THR A 284 7.89 5.72 -0.72
C THR A 284 9.06 6.71 -0.76
N PHE A 285 8.76 8.02 -0.80
CA PHE A 285 9.74 9.12 -0.80
C PHE A 285 9.90 9.78 0.57
N ALA A 286 9.21 9.26 1.61
CA ALA A 286 9.28 9.84 2.95
C ALA A 286 10.58 9.43 3.66
N PRO A 287 11.41 10.39 4.08
CA PRO A 287 12.61 10.08 4.88
C PRO A 287 12.20 9.55 6.25
N SER A 288 12.87 8.51 6.71
CA SER A 288 12.57 7.83 7.97
C SER A 288 13.52 8.15 9.12
N ASP A 289 14.68 8.72 8.82
CA ASP A 289 15.77 8.97 9.78
C ASP A 289 16.53 10.28 9.48
N ALA A 290 15.94 11.19 8.71
CA ALA A 290 16.53 12.48 8.41
C ALA A 290 16.18 13.53 9.49
N ASP A 291 17.16 14.34 9.87
CA ASP A 291 16.97 15.46 10.83
C ASP A 291 16.41 16.70 10.11
N ILE A 292 15.16 16.59 9.67
CA ILE A 292 14.47 17.64 8.93
C ILE A 292 13.08 17.95 9.51
N ASN A 293 12.63 19.20 9.36
CA ASN A 293 11.32 19.65 9.80
C ASN A 293 10.37 19.78 8.61
N ILE A 294 9.56 18.74 8.37
CA ILE A 294 8.43 18.74 7.41
C ILE A 294 7.14 18.52 8.21
N ALA A 295 6.30 19.54 8.28
CA ALA A 295 5.17 19.59 9.21
C ALA A 295 4.11 18.50 9.00
N ASN A 296 3.98 17.98 7.79
CA ASN A 296 3.06 16.87 7.48
C ASN A 296 3.76 15.51 7.32
N LEU A 297 5.06 15.43 7.60
CA LEU A 297 5.77 14.15 7.70
C LEU A 297 5.47 13.54 9.08
N TYR A 298 4.81 12.42 9.08
CA TYR A 298 4.38 11.76 10.30
C TYR A 298 5.08 10.41 10.44
N ASN A 299 5.71 10.21 11.59
CA ASN A 299 6.17 8.87 11.93
C ASN A 299 4.93 8.00 12.11
N GLY A 300 4.66 7.17 11.13
CA GLY A 300 3.47 6.34 10.99
C GLY A 300 3.33 5.23 12.04
N LYS A 301 3.98 5.36 13.20
CA LYS A 301 3.68 4.58 14.39
C LYS A 301 2.23 4.87 14.77
N LYS A 302 1.34 4.12 14.11
CA LYS A 302 -0.09 4.22 14.37
C LYS A 302 -0.34 3.97 15.85
N GLU A 303 -0.88 4.98 16.56
CA GLU A 303 -1.32 4.85 17.94
C GLU A 303 -2.85 4.86 18.00
N VAL A 304 -3.41 4.17 18.99
CA VAL A 304 -4.86 4.17 19.17
C VAL A 304 -5.32 5.49 19.77
N HIS A 305 -5.99 6.30 18.96
CA HIS A 305 -6.62 7.56 19.40
C HIS A 305 -8.12 7.41 19.66
N ASN A 306 -8.77 6.41 19.07
CA ASN A 306 -10.21 6.19 19.23
C ASN A 306 -10.53 4.75 19.63
N TYR A 307 -10.57 4.49 20.92
CA TYR A 307 -10.89 3.17 21.50
C TYR A 307 -12.32 2.69 21.21
N LYS A 308 -13.26 3.61 20.94
CA LYS A 308 -14.63 3.24 20.54
C LYS A 308 -14.60 2.60 19.15
N ILE A 309 -13.95 3.25 18.19
CA ILE A 309 -13.79 2.70 16.84
C ILE A 309 -12.99 1.40 16.87
N LEU A 310 -11.90 1.33 17.63
CA LEU A 310 -11.13 0.10 17.80
C LEU A 310 -12.03 -1.06 18.27
N GLY A 311 -12.86 -0.81 19.29
CA GLY A 311 -13.82 -1.79 19.78
C GLY A 311 -14.86 -2.19 18.73
N GLU A 312 -15.48 -1.23 18.06
CA GLU A 312 -16.43 -1.49 16.98
C GLU A 312 -15.80 -2.37 15.88
N LYS A 313 -14.58 -2.06 15.44
CA LYS A 313 -13.89 -2.82 14.40
C LYS A 313 -13.45 -4.20 14.87
N MET A 314 -12.97 -4.33 16.10
CA MET A 314 -12.60 -5.62 16.67
C MET A 314 -13.80 -6.57 16.77
N TYR A 315 -14.98 -6.05 17.15
CA TYR A 315 -16.21 -6.87 17.21
C TYR A 315 -16.83 -7.10 15.83
N GLN A 316 -16.67 -6.18 14.88
CA GLN A 316 -17.01 -6.43 13.49
C GLN A 316 -16.15 -7.56 12.92
N PHE A 317 -14.84 -7.57 13.21
CA PHE A 317 -13.93 -8.64 12.80
C PHE A 317 -14.30 -9.99 13.42
N THR A 318 -14.61 -9.97 14.72
CA THR A 318 -15.13 -11.16 15.42
C THR A 318 -16.42 -11.66 14.77
N ALA A 319 -17.35 -10.77 14.45
CA ALA A 319 -18.58 -11.12 13.75
C ALA A 319 -18.32 -11.69 12.35
N CYS A 320 -17.37 -11.15 11.61
CA CYS A 320 -16.94 -11.72 10.31
C CYS A 320 -16.50 -13.17 10.44
N GLN A 321 -15.72 -13.50 11.47
CA GLN A 321 -15.22 -14.85 11.69
C GLN A 321 -16.34 -15.81 12.10
N TYR A 322 -17.17 -15.41 13.07
CA TYR A 322 -18.13 -16.27 13.75
C TYR A 322 -19.53 -16.29 13.12
N ALA A 323 -19.89 -15.33 12.26
CA ALA A 323 -21.20 -15.31 11.61
C ALA A 323 -21.34 -16.41 10.55
N PRO A 324 -22.58 -16.96 10.37
CA PRO A 324 -22.87 -17.86 9.25
C PRO A 324 -22.62 -17.14 7.92
N HIS A 325 -22.24 -17.92 6.91
CA HIS A 325 -21.88 -17.40 5.58
C HIS A 325 -22.93 -16.40 5.03
N ILE A 326 -24.21 -16.71 5.17
CA ILE A 326 -25.30 -15.84 4.68
C ILE A 326 -25.32 -14.43 5.29
N LEU A 327 -24.75 -14.26 6.48
CA LEU A 327 -24.66 -12.99 7.19
C LEU A 327 -23.31 -12.31 7.03
N LYS A 328 -22.25 -13.02 6.59
CA LYS A 328 -20.89 -12.46 6.50
C LYS A 328 -20.83 -11.19 5.65
N LYS A 329 -21.58 -11.12 4.55
CA LYS A 329 -21.61 -9.93 3.66
C LYS A 329 -22.07 -8.63 4.35
N TYR A 330 -22.79 -8.73 5.47
CA TYR A 330 -23.28 -7.57 6.22
C TYR A 330 -22.33 -7.11 7.32
N VAL A 331 -21.38 -7.96 7.69
CA VAL A 331 -20.38 -7.70 8.72
C VAL A 331 -18.97 -7.73 8.16
N TRP A 332 -18.83 -7.89 6.85
CA TRP A 332 -17.53 -7.92 6.17
C TRP A 332 -16.75 -6.64 6.43
N MET A 333 -15.45 -6.78 6.57
CA MET A 333 -14.54 -5.67 6.77
C MET A 333 -13.21 -5.92 6.08
N TYR A 334 -12.41 -4.88 5.97
CA TYR A 334 -11.06 -4.91 5.43
C TYR A 334 -10.04 -4.56 6.51
N SER A 335 -8.78 -4.98 6.33
CA SER A 335 -7.71 -4.71 7.30
C SER A 335 -7.52 -3.20 7.55
N GLY A 336 -7.57 -2.37 6.51
CA GLY A 336 -7.50 -0.91 6.61
C GLY A 336 -8.63 -0.25 7.42
N ASP A 337 -9.73 -0.95 7.70
CA ASP A 337 -10.79 -0.39 8.55
C ASP A 337 -10.35 -0.11 9.99
N PHE A 338 -9.30 -0.79 10.48
CA PHE A 338 -8.72 -0.50 11.79
C PHE A 338 -7.99 0.83 11.85
N ASP A 339 -7.51 1.36 10.73
CA ASP A 339 -6.77 2.62 10.63
C ASP A 339 -7.62 3.80 11.11
N LYS A 340 -8.94 3.71 10.97
CA LYS A 340 -9.89 4.69 11.53
C LYS A 340 -9.76 4.87 13.05
N ALA A 341 -9.23 3.87 13.76
CA ALA A 341 -8.96 3.98 15.20
C ALA A 341 -7.67 4.75 15.52
N ALA A 342 -6.76 4.84 14.55
CA ALA A 342 -5.53 5.63 14.65
C ALA A 342 -5.75 7.11 14.32
N LEU A 343 -6.83 7.46 13.63
CA LEU A 343 -7.09 8.84 13.21
C LEU A 343 -7.41 9.73 14.41
N ASN A 344 -6.73 10.86 14.50
CA ASN A 344 -7.04 11.90 15.45
C ASN A 344 -8.07 12.86 14.79
N SER A 345 -9.23 13.04 15.39
CA SER A 345 -10.29 13.93 14.90
C SER A 345 -9.90 15.41 14.76
N LYS A 346 -8.74 15.81 15.30
CA LYS A 346 -8.22 17.20 15.25
C LYS A 346 -7.15 17.43 14.20
N ALA A 347 -6.58 16.38 13.58
CA ALA A 347 -5.58 16.49 12.53
C ALA A 347 -5.88 15.45 11.45
N ASP A 348 -5.90 15.87 10.19
CA ASP A 348 -6.04 14.94 9.07
C ASP A 348 -4.68 14.24 8.85
N LYS A 349 -4.51 13.10 9.50
CA LYS A 349 -3.35 12.23 9.37
C LYS A 349 -3.59 11.08 8.39
N SER A 350 -4.55 11.22 7.49
CA SER A 350 -4.67 10.31 6.36
C SER A 350 -3.46 10.49 5.43
N CYS A 351 -3.02 9.38 4.86
CA CYS A 351 -1.93 9.38 3.89
C CYS A 351 -2.34 10.15 2.64
N TYR A 352 -1.43 10.97 2.14
CA TYR A 352 -1.61 11.62 0.84
C TYR A 352 -1.58 10.55 -0.27
N GLN A 353 -2.41 10.74 -1.29
CA GLN A 353 -2.47 9.90 -2.48
C GLN A 353 -2.56 10.79 -3.73
N LEU A 354 -1.99 10.31 -4.84
CA LEU A 354 -2.01 11.00 -6.12
C LEU A 354 -3.36 10.77 -6.82
N ASP A 355 -4.42 11.40 -6.28
CA ASP A 355 -5.78 11.33 -6.81
C ASP A 355 -6.22 12.75 -7.22
N ASP A 356 -6.01 13.12 -8.47
CA ASP A 356 -6.21 14.49 -8.99
C ASP A 356 -7.68 14.95 -8.90
N ASP A 357 -8.65 14.06 -9.15
CA ASP A 357 -10.07 14.36 -9.00
C ASP A 357 -10.46 14.57 -7.53
N ILE A 358 -9.93 13.77 -6.62
CA ILE A 358 -10.13 13.96 -5.17
C ILE A 358 -9.46 15.25 -4.70
N PHE A 359 -8.25 15.55 -5.21
CA PHE A 359 -7.60 16.82 -4.92
C PHE A 359 -8.46 18.00 -5.35
N TYR A 360 -9.02 17.98 -6.56
CA TYR A 360 -9.90 19.03 -7.08
C TYR A 360 -11.20 19.14 -6.28
N GLU A 361 -11.88 18.02 -6.02
CA GLU A 361 -13.11 17.99 -5.22
C GLU A 361 -12.91 18.62 -3.84
N GLN A 362 -11.82 18.25 -3.18
CA GLN A 362 -11.47 18.76 -1.86
C GLN A 362 -11.06 20.24 -1.92
N LEU A 363 -10.31 20.67 -2.93
CA LEU A 363 -9.96 22.07 -3.14
C LEU A 363 -11.22 22.94 -3.30
N CYS A 364 -12.18 22.47 -4.08
CA CYS A 364 -13.47 23.15 -4.28
C CYS A 364 -14.33 23.20 -3.01
N SER A 365 -14.31 22.13 -2.22
CA SER A 365 -15.14 21.97 -1.02
C SER A 365 -14.56 22.71 0.19
N ASN A 366 -13.26 22.51 0.48
CA ASN A 366 -12.61 23.04 1.68
C ASN A 366 -12.14 24.47 1.51
N LYS A 367 -11.82 24.89 0.28
CA LYS A 367 -11.20 26.17 -0.08
C LYS A 367 -9.80 26.34 0.53
N LEU A 368 -8.98 27.18 -0.10
CA LEU A 368 -7.73 27.60 0.48
C LEU A 368 -7.94 28.46 1.73
N THR A 369 -7.13 28.23 2.72
CA THR A 369 -7.09 28.99 3.98
C THR A 369 -5.68 29.55 4.20
N THR A 370 -5.52 30.51 5.12
CA THR A 370 -4.22 31.13 5.38
C THR A 370 -3.79 31.01 6.83
N ILE A 371 -2.46 30.98 7.02
CA ILE A 371 -1.75 31.08 8.29
C ILE A 371 -0.78 32.27 8.26
N LYS A 372 -0.24 32.66 9.42
CA LYS A 372 0.72 33.77 9.52
C LYS A 372 2.16 33.37 9.18
N ASP A 373 2.50 32.09 9.40
CA ASP A 373 3.81 31.56 9.08
C ASP A 373 4.00 31.53 7.56
N LYS A 374 5.22 31.68 7.08
CA LYS A 374 5.55 31.50 5.66
C LYS A 374 5.22 30.07 5.25
N ALA A 375 4.83 29.85 4.01
CA ALA A 375 4.45 28.53 3.54
C ALA A 375 5.35 28.04 2.39
N PHE A 376 5.88 26.84 2.54
CA PHE A 376 6.49 26.06 1.49
C PHE A 376 5.61 24.84 1.22
N ARG A 377 5.19 24.65 -0.03
CA ARG A 377 4.28 23.56 -0.43
C ARG A 377 4.81 22.84 -1.66
N VAL A 378 4.87 21.54 -1.60
CA VAL A 378 5.10 20.66 -2.76
C VAL A 378 3.88 19.78 -2.96
N TYR A 379 3.27 19.83 -4.15
CA TYR A 379 2.15 18.99 -4.55
C TYR A 379 2.56 18.10 -5.70
N HIS A 380 2.64 16.81 -5.48
CA HIS A 380 2.80 15.83 -6.53
C HIS A 380 1.41 15.35 -6.96
N LEU A 381 1.05 15.62 -8.20
CA LEU A 381 -0.20 15.24 -8.84
C LEU A 381 0.06 14.16 -9.89
N ASN A 382 -0.96 13.35 -10.19
CA ASN A 382 -0.86 12.32 -11.23
C ASN A 382 -0.58 12.92 -12.62
N GLY A 383 -0.96 14.17 -12.86
CA GLY A 383 -0.55 14.94 -14.01
C GLY A 383 -0.96 14.32 -15.36
N ALA A 384 0.03 14.11 -16.23
CA ALA A 384 -0.14 13.48 -17.54
C ALA A 384 0.16 11.97 -17.55
N HIS A 385 0.30 11.34 -16.37
CA HIS A 385 0.61 9.91 -16.26
C HIS A 385 -0.59 9.04 -16.69
N GLY A 386 -0.34 8.04 -17.52
CA GLY A 386 -1.36 7.04 -17.92
C GLY A 386 -1.61 5.96 -16.84
N PRO A 387 -2.78 5.32 -16.81
CA PRO A 387 -3.86 5.41 -17.80
C PRO A 387 -4.66 6.72 -17.68
N PHE A 388 -4.95 7.34 -18.82
CA PHE A 388 -5.66 8.63 -18.86
C PHE A 388 -7.12 8.45 -18.46
N LYS A 389 -7.53 9.05 -17.36
CA LYS A 389 -8.91 8.93 -16.85
C LYS A 389 -9.49 10.24 -16.33
N LEU A 390 -8.67 11.26 -16.13
CA LEU A 390 -9.12 12.58 -15.76
C LEU A 390 -9.77 13.24 -16.97
N LYS A 391 -10.96 13.81 -16.80
CA LYS A 391 -11.63 14.60 -17.83
C LYS A 391 -11.26 16.07 -17.71
N ALA A 392 -11.54 16.85 -18.75
CA ALA A 392 -11.28 18.28 -18.77
C ALA A 392 -11.92 19.07 -17.60
N ASP A 393 -13.01 18.57 -17.02
CA ASP A 393 -13.67 19.16 -15.84
C ASP A 393 -13.05 18.67 -14.50
N ALA A 394 -11.89 18.04 -14.54
CA ALA A 394 -11.19 17.44 -13.42
C ALA A 394 -12.01 16.37 -12.65
N THR A 395 -12.95 15.70 -13.32
CA THR A 395 -13.65 14.54 -12.77
C THR A 395 -13.14 13.23 -13.38
N MET A 396 -13.23 12.13 -12.64
CA MET A 396 -12.75 10.83 -13.11
C MET A 396 -13.73 10.17 -14.10
N SER A 397 -13.20 9.62 -15.18
CA SER A 397 -13.93 8.81 -16.16
C SER A 397 -13.87 7.32 -15.82
N ASN A 398 -14.97 6.59 -16.08
CA ASN A 398 -15.01 5.13 -16.00
C ASN A 398 -14.33 4.42 -17.18
N LYS A 399 -13.89 5.18 -18.21
CA LYS A 399 -13.16 4.69 -19.38
C LYS A 399 -11.91 5.55 -19.58
N GLU A 400 -10.95 5.04 -20.32
CA GLU A 400 -9.82 5.87 -20.74
C GLU A 400 -10.29 7.06 -21.56
N THR A 401 -9.70 8.22 -21.27
CA THR A 401 -9.84 9.48 -22.00
C THR A 401 -8.65 9.67 -22.94
N SER A 402 -8.50 10.84 -23.55
CA SER A 402 -7.28 11.20 -24.26
C SER A 402 -6.25 11.84 -23.33
N LEU A 403 -4.98 11.87 -23.74
CA LEU A 403 -3.95 12.64 -23.06
C LEU A 403 -4.36 14.13 -22.97
N GLU A 404 -4.82 14.71 -24.08
CA GLU A 404 -5.27 16.11 -24.13
C GLU A 404 -6.40 16.40 -23.10
N GLU A 405 -7.38 15.49 -22.99
CA GLU A 405 -8.46 15.64 -22.00
C GLU A 405 -7.95 15.58 -20.54
N GLN A 406 -6.98 14.70 -20.27
CA GLN A 406 -6.32 14.62 -18.97
C GLN A 406 -5.52 15.89 -18.66
N GLU A 407 -4.74 16.40 -19.62
CA GLU A 407 -4.01 17.67 -19.51
C GLU A 407 -4.95 18.84 -19.22
N MET A 408 -6.08 18.93 -19.93
CA MET A 408 -7.10 19.95 -19.67
C MET A 408 -7.66 19.85 -18.23
N GLY A 409 -7.83 18.64 -17.70
CA GLY A 409 -8.24 18.42 -16.31
C GLY A 409 -7.22 18.97 -15.32
N VAL A 410 -5.93 18.76 -15.57
CA VAL A 410 -4.84 19.35 -14.77
C VAL A 410 -4.86 20.87 -14.83
N MET A 411 -5.10 21.47 -16.03
CA MET A 411 -5.24 22.92 -16.16
C MET A 411 -6.43 23.44 -15.35
N THR A 412 -7.52 22.70 -15.29
CA THR A 412 -8.70 23.02 -14.47
C THR A 412 -8.37 23.07 -12.98
N ILE A 413 -7.56 22.11 -12.49
CA ILE A 413 -7.09 22.07 -11.10
C ILE A 413 -6.21 23.29 -10.78
N LEU A 414 -5.22 23.58 -11.61
CA LEU A 414 -4.33 24.71 -11.44
C LEU A 414 -5.09 26.04 -11.50
N ASN A 415 -6.04 26.18 -12.42
CA ASN A 415 -6.86 27.38 -12.53
C ASN A 415 -7.68 27.62 -11.26
N GLU A 416 -8.39 26.64 -10.73
CA GLU A 416 -9.14 26.79 -9.47
C GLU A 416 -8.22 27.15 -8.30
N TYR A 417 -7.03 26.53 -8.23
CA TYR A 417 -6.07 26.83 -7.19
C TYR A 417 -5.59 28.29 -7.26
N PHE A 418 -5.21 28.78 -8.43
CA PHE A 418 -4.75 30.16 -8.62
C PHE A 418 -5.89 31.18 -8.42
N GLU A 419 -7.10 30.87 -8.88
CA GLU A 419 -8.26 31.74 -8.63
C GLU A 419 -8.59 31.89 -7.15
N GLN A 420 -8.42 30.82 -6.36
CA GLN A 420 -8.56 30.92 -4.91
C GLN A 420 -7.45 31.73 -4.27
N MET A 421 -6.19 31.57 -4.72
CA MET A 421 -5.08 32.43 -4.28
C MET A 421 -5.31 33.91 -4.60
N LYS A 422 -5.81 34.22 -5.81
CA LYS A 422 -6.18 35.60 -6.22
C LYS A 422 -7.26 36.18 -5.33
N LYS A 423 -8.30 35.40 -5.00
CA LYS A 423 -9.37 35.81 -4.08
C LYS A 423 -8.87 36.08 -2.67
N LEU A 424 -7.84 35.38 -2.22
CA LEU A 424 -7.18 35.62 -0.93
C LEU A 424 -6.16 36.76 -0.98
N GLY A 425 -5.82 37.29 -2.17
CA GLY A 425 -4.84 38.34 -2.36
C GLY A 425 -3.39 37.92 -2.16
N ILE A 426 -3.10 36.61 -2.31
CA ILE A 426 -1.77 36.03 -2.06
C ILE A 426 -1.11 35.47 -3.33
N TYR A 427 -1.71 35.67 -4.51
CA TYR A 427 -1.20 35.14 -5.77
C TYR A 427 -0.05 35.98 -6.34
N ASP A 428 -0.20 37.32 -6.33
CA ASP A 428 0.72 38.20 -7.05
C ASP A 428 2.17 38.05 -6.57
N ASP A 429 2.41 37.95 -5.26
CA ASP A 429 3.74 37.82 -4.64
C ASP A 429 4.16 36.35 -4.45
N ALA A 430 3.34 35.38 -4.79
CA ALA A 430 3.68 33.97 -4.66
C ALA A 430 4.74 33.55 -5.67
N LYS A 431 5.72 32.78 -5.20
CA LYS A 431 6.75 32.13 -6.02
C LYS A 431 6.26 30.71 -6.33
N ILE A 432 6.13 30.39 -7.62
CA ILE A 432 5.52 29.12 -8.04
C ILE A 432 6.39 28.45 -9.10
N ILE A 433 6.74 27.20 -8.88
CA ILE A 433 7.38 26.33 -9.86
C ILE A 433 6.36 25.24 -10.26
N ILE A 434 6.09 25.09 -11.54
CA ILE A 434 5.32 23.99 -12.09
C ILE A 434 6.26 23.20 -12.97
N LEU A 435 6.42 21.92 -12.67
CA LEU A 435 7.29 21.03 -13.42
C LEU A 435 6.75 19.61 -13.42
N ALA A 436 7.27 18.76 -14.32
CA ALA A 436 7.02 17.33 -14.20
C ALA A 436 8.15 16.66 -13.40
N ASP A 437 7.91 15.48 -12.86
CA ASP A 437 9.00 14.67 -12.31
C ASP A 437 9.89 14.12 -13.42
N HIS A 438 9.29 13.68 -14.54
CA HIS A 438 9.94 13.30 -15.80
C HIS A 438 9.00 13.56 -16.97
N GLY A 439 9.54 13.54 -18.19
CA GLY A 439 8.76 13.55 -19.43
C GLY A 439 8.37 12.15 -19.89
N ALA A 440 8.25 11.95 -21.19
CA ALA A 440 8.07 10.62 -21.77
C ALA A 440 9.20 9.67 -21.36
N TYR A 441 8.92 8.36 -21.35
CA TYR A 441 9.88 7.34 -20.87
C TYR A 441 11.09 7.11 -21.76
N GLY A 442 11.37 8.01 -22.69
CA GLY A 442 12.49 7.98 -23.62
C GLY A 442 13.79 8.56 -23.05
N ILE A 443 14.85 8.47 -23.85
CA ILE A 443 16.15 9.07 -23.52
C ILE A 443 16.10 10.60 -23.65
N GLU A 444 15.11 11.12 -24.33
CA GLU A 444 14.91 12.55 -24.63
C GLU A 444 14.18 13.29 -23.50
N CYS A 445 14.31 12.87 -22.26
CA CYS A 445 13.57 13.38 -21.13
C CYS A 445 13.50 14.92 -21.10
N ASN A 446 12.43 15.48 -21.66
CA ASN A 446 12.15 16.91 -21.72
C ASN A 446 10.85 17.23 -20.95
N PRO A 447 10.89 17.27 -19.62
CA PRO A 447 9.72 17.57 -18.80
C PRO A 447 9.31 19.04 -18.90
N VAL A 448 8.03 19.32 -18.71
CA VAL A 448 7.50 20.69 -18.60
C VAL A 448 8.14 21.43 -17.44
N LEU A 449 8.45 22.72 -17.64
CA LEU A 449 8.92 23.61 -16.59
C LEU A 449 8.39 25.03 -16.80
N LEU A 450 7.67 25.55 -15.81
CA LEU A 450 7.23 26.96 -15.75
C LEU A 450 7.62 27.53 -14.38
N VAL A 451 8.07 28.77 -14.37
CA VAL A 451 8.50 29.48 -13.16
C VAL A 451 7.83 30.85 -13.07
N LYS A 452 7.26 31.14 -11.89
CA LYS A 452 6.82 32.47 -11.47
C LYS A 452 7.64 32.84 -10.22
N ASP A 453 8.41 33.90 -10.29
CA ASP A 453 9.38 34.30 -9.25
C ASP A 453 8.83 35.30 -8.21
N GLY A 454 7.50 35.50 -8.15
CA GLY A 454 6.86 36.43 -7.24
C GLY A 454 6.63 37.82 -7.83
N ASN A 455 7.04 38.08 -9.07
CA ASN A 455 6.76 39.31 -9.76
C ASN A 455 5.55 39.18 -10.68
N LYS A 456 4.71 40.21 -10.70
CA LYS A 456 3.58 40.28 -11.63
C LYS A 456 4.05 40.89 -12.94
N THR A 457 4.26 40.04 -13.95
CA THR A 457 4.67 40.49 -15.29
C THR A 457 3.45 40.77 -16.18
N SER A 458 2.31 40.10 -15.89
CA SER A 458 1.06 40.14 -16.68
C SER A 458 1.22 39.63 -18.11
N GLU A 459 2.30 38.90 -18.40
CA GLU A 459 2.59 38.28 -19.68
C GLU A 459 3.06 36.83 -19.49
N PHE A 460 2.66 35.96 -20.42
CA PHE A 460 3.24 34.62 -20.55
C PHE A 460 4.52 34.70 -21.39
N THR A 461 5.64 34.28 -20.84
CA THR A 461 6.96 34.38 -21.50
C THR A 461 7.47 32.96 -21.82
N VAL A 462 8.12 32.83 -22.99
CA VAL A 462 8.84 31.61 -23.36
C VAL A 462 10.33 31.95 -23.42
N ASP A 463 11.12 31.21 -22.67
CA ASP A 463 12.58 31.37 -22.61
C ASP A 463 13.26 30.06 -23.00
N ASN A 464 14.05 30.09 -24.08
CA ASN A 464 14.78 28.94 -24.61
C ASN A 464 16.15 28.74 -23.96
N THR A 465 16.40 29.33 -22.81
CA THR A 465 17.59 29.04 -22.01
C THR A 465 17.67 27.56 -21.67
N PRO A 466 18.82 26.89 -21.92
CA PRO A 466 18.96 25.47 -21.64
C PRO A 466 19.01 25.21 -20.13
N VAL A 467 17.96 24.64 -19.59
CA VAL A 467 17.79 24.33 -18.17
C VAL A 467 18.01 22.85 -17.88
N SER A 468 18.55 22.54 -16.73
CA SER A 468 18.63 21.21 -16.16
C SER A 468 17.96 21.17 -14.78
N TYR A 469 17.51 20.01 -14.34
CA TYR A 469 16.96 19.85 -12.97
C TYR A 469 18.00 20.10 -11.87
N GLU A 470 19.29 20.11 -12.19
CA GLU A 470 20.33 20.61 -11.28
C GLU A 470 20.13 22.08 -10.90
N ASN A 471 19.46 22.87 -11.76
CA ASN A 471 19.20 24.30 -11.52
C ASN A 471 17.96 24.54 -10.63
N ILE A 472 17.15 23.52 -10.33
CA ILE A 472 15.89 23.68 -9.57
C ILE A 472 16.18 24.04 -8.11
N GLN A 473 17.09 23.31 -7.43
CA GLN A 473 17.41 23.60 -6.04
C GLN A 473 18.07 24.99 -5.87
N PRO A 474 19.06 25.43 -6.69
CA PRO A 474 19.58 26.78 -6.65
C PRO A 474 18.49 27.85 -6.87
N THR A 475 17.56 27.61 -7.79
CA THR A 475 16.42 28.52 -8.03
C THR A 475 15.53 28.61 -6.80
N LEU A 476 15.23 27.48 -6.17
CA LEU A 476 14.45 27.43 -4.94
C LEU A 476 15.16 28.16 -3.80
N MET A 477 16.47 27.94 -3.61
CA MET A 477 17.30 28.62 -2.62
C MET A 477 17.25 30.14 -2.80
N LYS A 478 17.36 30.61 -4.03
CA LYS A 478 17.25 32.02 -4.36
C LYS A 478 15.85 32.56 -4.07
N MET A 479 14.78 31.82 -4.42
CA MET A 479 13.41 32.17 -4.04
C MET A 479 13.22 32.29 -2.54
N LEU A 480 13.93 31.51 -1.75
CA LEU A 480 13.98 31.58 -0.29
C LEU A 480 14.88 32.71 0.24
N GLY A 481 15.55 33.45 -0.64
CA GLY A 481 16.48 34.52 -0.27
C GLY A 481 17.77 33.98 0.36
N SER A 482 18.27 32.85 -0.12
CA SER A 482 19.58 32.27 0.19
C SER A 482 20.48 32.34 -1.03
N GLU A 483 21.78 32.60 -0.84
CA GLU A 483 22.78 32.69 -1.91
C GLU A 483 23.65 31.41 -2.01
N ASP A 484 23.42 30.43 -1.14
CA ASP A 484 24.21 29.19 -1.10
C ASP A 484 23.67 28.17 -2.12
N SER A 485 24.50 27.83 -3.12
CA SER A 485 24.12 26.99 -4.25
C SER A 485 25.22 26.05 -4.73
N ASP A 486 26.24 25.73 -3.91
CA ASP A 486 27.37 24.85 -4.31
C ASP A 486 28.02 25.25 -5.67
N GLY A 487 27.86 26.49 -6.09
CA GLY A 487 28.37 26.99 -7.37
C GLY A 487 27.52 26.63 -8.59
N ILE A 488 26.35 26.00 -8.41
CA ILE A 488 25.38 25.75 -9.46
C ILE A 488 24.47 26.98 -9.59
N LYS A 489 24.23 27.42 -10.83
CA LYS A 489 23.43 28.62 -11.11
C LYS A 489 21.92 28.35 -10.96
N SER A 490 21.19 29.32 -10.44
CA SER A 490 19.74 29.39 -10.57
C SER A 490 19.33 29.64 -12.02
N ILE A 491 18.09 29.31 -12.37
CA ILE A 491 17.57 29.38 -13.76
C ILE A 491 17.75 30.78 -14.35
N ASP A 492 17.47 31.84 -13.61
CA ASP A 492 17.59 33.24 -14.03
C ASP A 492 19.03 33.74 -14.17
N GLU A 493 20.03 33.01 -13.66
CA GLU A 493 21.46 33.31 -13.76
C GLU A 493 22.15 32.56 -14.93
N ILE A 494 21.42 31.67 -15.60
CA ILE A 494 21.95 30.92 -16.77
C ILE A 494 22.06 31.88 -17.94
N GLY A 495 23.29 32.09 -18.42
CA GLY A 495 23.58 32.94 -19.58
C GLY A 495 23.75 32.14 -20.87
N ASN A 496 23.79 32.85 -21.98
CA ASN A 496 24.10 32.27 -23.29
C ASN A 496 25.49 31.61 -23.26
N GLY A 497 25.49 30.28 -23.35
CA GLY A 497 26.71 29.45 -23.33
C GLY A 497 26.97 28.70 -22.04
N ASP A 498 26.17 28.92 -21.00
CA ASP A 498 26.10 28.06 -19.83
C ASP A 498 25.29 26.78 -20.16
N ASN A 499 25.34 25.77 -19.29
CA ASN A 499 24.60 24.50 -19.43
C ASN A 499 24.77 23.80 -20.79
N LYS A 500 25.94 23.92 -21.40
CA LYS A 500 26.25 23.25 -22.65
C LYS A 500 26.18 21.72 -22.53
N GLU A 501 26.43 21.21 -21.36
CA GLU A 501 26.41 19.79 -20.99
C GLU A 501 25.51 19.62 -19.79
N ARG A 502 24.41 18.86 -19.97
CA ARG A 502 23.40 18.56 -18.95
C ARG A 502 23.37 17.07 -18.71
N LEU A 503 23.36 16.64 -17.43
CA LEU A 503 23.35 15.24 -17.05
C LEU A 503 21.91 14.75 -16.83
N PHE A 504 21.71 13.49 -17.14
CA PHE A 504 20.43 12.84 -17.07
C PHE A 504 20.62 11.34 -16.79
N TYR A 505 19.75 10.75 -15.97
CA TYR A 505 19.86 9.36 -15.53
C TYR A 505 18.73 8.52 -16.09
N TYR A 506 19.04 7.71 -17.08
CA TYR A 506 18.09 6.78 -17.70
C TYR A 506 18.00 5.49 -16.87
N GLN A 507 16.81 5.16 -16.40
CA GLN A 507 16.57 3.88 -15.73
C GLN A 507 16.38 2.76 -16.75
N ASP A 508 17.40 1.95 -16.98
CA ASP A 508 17.27 0.73 -17.78
C ASP A 508 16.67 -0.42 -16.96
N LYS A 509 15.40 -0.70 -17.21
CA LYS A 509 14.68 -1.80 -16.55
C LYS A 509 15.26 -3.19 -16.83
N LYS A 510 15.90 -3.39 -17.99
CA LYS A 510 16.45 -4.69 -18.38
C LYS A 510 17.72 -5.03 -17.62
N SER A 511 18.60 -4.05 -17.44
CA SER A 511 19.87 -4.24 -16.72
C SER A 511 19.79 -3.90 -15.22
N ASN A 512 18.65 -3.42 -14.75
CA ASN A 512 18.47 -2.90 -13.36
C ASN A 512 19.55 -1.87 -12.98
N LYS A 513 19.81 -0.92 -13.89
CA LYS A 513 20.80 0.13 -13.72
C LYS A 513 20.23 1.49 -14.09
N ALA A 514 20.74 2.53 -13.44
CA ALA A 514 20.68 3.89 -13.95
C ALA A 514 21.92 4.12 -14.84
N VAL A 515 21.72 4.55 -16.06
CA VAL A 515 22.77 4.90 -17.03
C VAL A 515 22.84 6.41 -17.12
N GLU A 516 24.02 6.98 -16.91
CA GLU A 516 24.23 8.41 -17.02
C GLU A 516 24.43 8.82 -18.47
N TYR A 517 23.62 9.77 -18.92
CA TYR A 517 23.71 10.40 -20.24
C TYR A 517 24.12 11.85 -20.07
N LYS A 518 24.83 12.35 -21.08
CA LYS A 518 25.14 13.74 -21.29
C LYS A 518 24.37 14.26 -22.49
N ILE A 519 23.63 15.34 -22.28
CA ILE A 519 22.86 16.02 -23.32
C ILE A 519 23.55 17.35 -23.64
N THR A 520 23.80 17.56 -24.95
CA THR A 520 24.33 18.83 -25.50
C THR A 520 23.41 19.30 -26.63
N GLY A 521 23.34 20.61 -26.81
CA GLY A 521 22.41 21.23 -27.77
C GLY A 521 21.03 21.46 -27.17
N ALA A 522 20.12 21.98 -27.98
CA ALA A 522 18.78 22.37 -27.56
C ALA A 522 17.76 21.23 -27.74
N LEU A 523 16.93 21.00 -26.73
CA LEU A 523 15.76 20.11 -26.83
C LEU A 523 14.57 20.91 -27.43
N PRO A 524 13.68 20.21 -28.19
CA PRO A 524 13.83 18.83 -28.63
C PRO A 524 14.65 18.66 -29.89
N ASP A 525 14.93 19.72 -30.64
CA ASP A 525 15.24 19.64 -32.10
C ASP A 525 16.72 19.36 -32.44
N ASN A 526 17.68 19.77 -31.58
CA ASN A 526 19.11 19.72 -31.92
C ASN A 526 19.97 19.07 -30.81
N ALA A 527 19.38 18.29 -29.94
CA ALA A 527 20.09 17.65 -28.85
C ALA A 527 20.93 16.47 -29.33
N GLN A 528 22.17 16.36 -28.82
CA GLN A 528 23.01 15.17 -28.91
C GLN A 528 23.02 14.50 -27.54
N ILE A 529 22.62 13.25 -27.50
CA ILE A 529 22.47 12.45 -26.29
C ILE A 529 23.50 11.32 -26.34
N ASN A 530 24.44 11.34 -25.41
CA ASN A 530 25.55 10.40 -25.39
C ASN A 530 25.70 9.77 -23.99
N GLU A 531 25.95 8.47 -23.93
CA GLU A 531 26.32 7.81 -22.66
C GLU A 531 27.67 8.33 -22.19
N THR A 532 27.78 8.62 -20.88
CA THR A 532 29.07 9.00 -20.27
C THR A 532 29.93 7.79 -19.95
N GLY A 533 29.35 6.59 -19.98
CA GLY A 533 29.97 5.34 -19.54
C GLY A 533 29.82 5.06 -18.05
N ARG A 534 29.19 5.97 -17.29
CA ARG A 534 28.88 5.76 -15.86
C ARG A 534 27.53 5.08 -15.71
N THR A 535 27.49 4.03 -14.91
CA THR A 535 26.26 3.31 -14.58
C THR A 535 26.20 3.04 -13.10
N PHE A 536 25.00 3.11 -12.54
CA PHE A 536 24.73 2.87 -11.13
C PHE A 536 23.74 1.72 -11.00
N LYS A 537 24.06 0.71 -10.21
CA LYS A 537 23.12 -0.38 -9.94
C LYS A 537 21.93 0.18 -9.19
N LEU A 538 20.73 -0.07 -9.71
CA LEU A 538 19.51 0.31 -9.02
C LEU A 538 19.35 -0.53 -7.76
N PHE A 539 18.83 0.10 -6.71
CA PHE A 539 18.45 -0.56 -5.48
C PHE A 539 17.53 -1.74 -5.79
N SER A 540 17.76 -2.86 -5.16
CA SER A 540 16.67 -3.79 -4.87
C SER A 540 15.73 -3.05 -3.92
N ALA A 541 14.43 -2.99 -4.20
CA ALA A 541 13.47 -2.54 -3.20
C ALA A 541 13.82 -3.20 -1.87
N ASP A 542 13.71 -2.49 -0.75
CA ASP A 542 14.10 -2.99 0.58
C ASP A 542 13.42 -4.34 0.82
N ALA A 543 14.12 -5.39 0.47
CA ALA A 543 13.67 -6.74 0.70
C ALA A 543 13.70 -6.95 2.21
N LYS A 544 12.58 -6.70 2.87
CA LYS A 544 12.41 -6.93 4.32
C LYS A 544 12.71 -8.40 4.59
N GLU A 545 13.32 -8.70 5.73
CA GLU A 545 13.53 -10.07 6.15
C GLU A 545 12.21 -10.84 6.11
N TYR A 546 12.19 -11.94 5.38
CA TYR A 546 10.98 -12.70 5.12
C TYR A 546 10.53 -13.47 6.36
N THR A 547 9.26 -13.34 6.70
CA THR A 547 8.65 -14.17 7.75
C THR A 547 8.01 -15.41 7.12
N LEU A 548 8.44 -16.59 7.56
CA LEU A 548 7.89 -17.86 7.08
C LEU A 548 6.36 -17.90 7.17
N GLY A 549 5.72 -18.39 6.12
CA GLY A 549 4.28 -18.48 6.01
C GLY A 549 3.59 -17.23 5.44
N THR A 550 4.33 -16.17 5.10
CA THR A 550 3.79 -14.96 4.48
C THR A 550 3.65 -15.13 2.97
N ASP A 551 2.54 -14.72 2.38
CA ASP A 551 2.36 -14.66 0.92
C ASP A 551 3.01 -13.39 0.36
N LEU A 552 3.89 -13.53 -0.62
CA LEU A 552 4.43 -12.46 -1.43
C LEU A 552 3.66 -12.41 -2.74
N LEU A 553 3.02 -11.29 -3.05
CA LEU A 553 2.11 -11.14 -4.19
C LEU A 553 2.83 -10.55 -5.40
N PHE A 554 2.57 -11.11 -6.60
CA PHE A 554 3.09 -10.63 -7.89
C PHE A 554 2.07 -9.75 -8.62
N ASN A 555 1.66 -8.66 -8.01
CA ASN A 555 0.75 -7.68 -8.62
C ASN A 555 1.34 -6.27 -8.55
N VAL A 556 0.63 -5.26 -9.05
CA VAL A 556 1.10 -3.86 -9.08
C VAL A 556 1.44 -3.32 -7.69
N GLU A 557 0.72 -3.77 -6.66
CA GLU A 557 0.94 -3.38 -5.25
C GLU A 557 1.69 -4.47 -4.46
N GLY A 558 2.16 -5.52 -5.16
CA GLY A 558 2.63 -6.74 -4.53
C GLY A 558 4.06 -6.66 -4.01
N THR A 559 4.28 -7.26 -2.87
CA THR A 559 5.57 -7.31 -2.18
C THR A 559 6.60 -8.24 -2.84
N ALA A 560 6.16 -9.17 -3.72
CA ALA A 560 7.05 -10.13 -4.37
C ALA A 560 8.06 -9.47 -5.31
N THR A 561 7.68 -8.39 -5.98
CA THR A 561 8.54 -7.65 -6.93
C THR A 561 9.81 -7.13 -6.27
N ALA A 562 9.76 -6.82 -4.96
CA ALA A 562 10.89 -6.37 -4.16
C ALA A 562 12.03 -7.41 -4.06
N TYR A 563 11.70 -8.68 -4.25
CA TYR A 563 12.65 -9.79 -4.11
C TYR A 563 13.09 -10.35 -5.47
N VAL A 564 12.48 -9.92 -6.58
CA VAL A 564 12.80 -10.43 -7.91
C VAL A 564 14.00 -9.70 -8.49
N THR A 565 15.00 -10.47 -8.91
CA THR A 565 16.24 -9.95 -9.49
C THR A 565 16.32 -10.16 -11.00
N LYS A 566 15.49 -11.05 -11.58
CA LYS A 566 15.47 -11.34 -13.02
C LYS A 566 14.16 -11.99 -13.48
N GLY A 567 13.76 -11.74 -14.71
CA GLY A 567 12.77 -12.55 -15.42
C GLY A 567 11.31 -12.29 -15.03
N LEU A 568 10.96 -11.09 -14.56
CA LEU A 568 9.58 -10.68 -14.32
C LEU A 568 9.14 -9.64 -15.36
N GLY A 569 7.96 -9.82 -15.90
CA GLY A 569 7.34 -8.90 -16.84
C GLY A 569 6.68 -7.70 -16.14
N LYS A 570 5.91 -6.93 -16.90
CA LYS A 570 5.14 -5.80 -16.37
C LYS A 570 4.02 -6.34 -15.47
N SER A 571 3.90 -5.79 -14.27
CA SER A 571 2.85 -6.18 -13.31
C SER A 571 1.46 -5.79 -13.80
N GLU A 572 0.50 -6.70 -13.62
CA GLU A 572 -0.92 -6.51 -13.90
C GLU A 572 -1.70 -6.47 -12.57
N ALA A 573 -2.95 -6.08 -12.59
CA ALA A 573 -3.77 -5.81 -11.38
C ALA A 573 -3.83 -6.96 -10.35
N GLY A 574 -3.60 -8.20 -10.71
CA GLY A 574 -3.65 -9.34 -9.78
C GLY A 574 -2.53 -10.36 -9.99
N GLN A 575 -1.57 -10.08 -10.88
CA GLN A 575 -0.66 -11.10 -11.38
C GLN A 575 0.48 -10.49 -12.20
N THR A 576 1.52 -11.27 -12.45
CA THR A 576 2.62 -10.86 -13.34
C THR A 576 3.19 -12.05 -14.09
N TRP A 577 3.35 -11.96 -15.41
CA TRP A 577 4.03 -12.97 -16.20
C TRP A 577 5.53 -13.01 -15.90
N THR A 578 6.12 -14.22 -15.91
CA THR A 578 7.57 -14.33 -16.10
C THR A 578 7.95 -13.78 -17.48
N SER A 579 9.16 -13.28 -17.62
CA SER A 579 9.68 -12.71 -18.87
C SER A 579 11.00 -13.37 -19.23
N GLY A 580 11.01 -14.04 -20.38
CA GLY A 580 12.18 -14.82 -20.82
C GLY A 580 12.17 -16.25 -20.32
N ASP A 581 13.30 -16.91 -20.45
CA ASP A 581 13.55 -18.33 -20.13
C ASP A 581 14.13 -18.56 -18.72
N GLU A 582 14.28 -17.50 -17.94
CA GLU A 582 14.75 -17.55 -16.55
C GLU A 582 13.97 -16.57 -15.66
N PHE A 583 13.70 -17.00 -14.43
CA PHE A 583 13.18 -16.15 -13.36
C PHE A 583 14.04 -16.32 -12.11
N GLU A 584 14.41 -15.22 -11.47
CA GLU A 584 15.21 -15.24 -10.24
C GLU A 584 14.65 -14.30 -9.19
N MET A 585 14.61 -14.77 -7.94
CA MET A 585 14.33 -13.95 -6.77
C MET A 585 15.25 -14.28 -5.60
N SER A 586 15.55 -13.29 -4.78
CA SER A 586 16.42 -13.40 -3.60
C SER A 586 15.69 -12.87 -2.38
N ILE A 587 15.38 -13.73 -1.44
CA ILE A 587 14.56 -13.43 -0.26
C ILE A 587 15.44 -13.49 0.98
N PRO A 588 15.68 -12.39 1.71
CA PRO A 588 16.36 -12.41 3.01
C PRO A 588 15.60 -13.29 3.99
N LEU A 589 16.25 -14.31 4.52
CA LEU A 589 15.66 -15.27 5.43
C LEU A 589 16.74 -15.82 6.37
N ASP A 590 16.65 -15.49 7.65
CA ASP A 590 17.48 -16.11 8.67
C ASP A 590 16.91 -17.48 9.07
N TYR A 591 17.44 -18.53 8.45
CA TYR A 591 17.00 -19.91 8.65
C TYR A 591 18.12 -20.77 9.22
N ASN A 592 17.95 -21.23 10.46
CA ASN A 592 18.97 -21.99 11.20
C ASN A 592 18.49 -23.37 11.68
N ASP A 593 17.25 -23.75 11.33
CA ASP A 593 16.69 -25.03 11.72
C ASP A 593 17.12 -26.19 10.78
N ASP A 594 16.94 -27.42 11.26
CA ASP A 594 17.25 -28.64 10.49
C ASP A 594 16.03 -29.17 9.71
N ASP A 595 14.88 -28.46 9.78
CA ASP A 595 13.67 -28.82 9.06
C ASP A 595 13.73 -28.39 7.59
N GLU A 596 13.04 -29.13 6.74
CA GLU A 596 12.88 -28.78 5.33
C GLU A 596 11.98 -27.57 5.16
N LEU A 597 12.19 -26.80 4.10
CA LEU A 597 11.31 -25.73 3.68
C LEU A 597 10.43 -26.15 2.50
N TYR A 598 9.27 -25.57 2.42
CA TYR A 598 8.32 -25.74 1.32
C TYR A 598 8.06 -24.39 0.66
N ILE A 599 8.30 -24.32 -0.65
CA ILE A 599 8.02 -23.12 -1.47
C ILE A 599 6.76 -23.40 -2.28
N TYR A 600 5.79 -22.53 -2.19
CA TYR A 600 4.51 -22.63 -2.87
C TYR A 600 4.33 -21.43 -3.81
N PHE A 601 4.53 -21.63 -5.12
CA PHE A 601 4.11 -20.69 -6.14
C PHE A 601 2.67 -20.97 -6.52
N LYS A 602 1.81 -19.98 -6.36
CA LYS A 602 0.47 -19.98 -6.92
C LYS A 602 0.52 -19.27 -8.26
N LEU A 603 0.01 -19.91 -9.28
CA LEU A 603 -0.05 -19.40 -10.64
C LEU A 603 -1.52 -19.12 -11.01
N ASN A 604 -1.76 -18.18 -11.90
CA ASN A 604 -3.09 -17.95 -12.47
C ASN A 604 -3.20 -18.61 -13.86
N LYS A 605 -2.06 -18.90 -14.49
CA LYS A 605 -2.00 -19.58 -15.79
C LYS A 605 -0.56 -20.08 -16.05
N ILE A 606 -0.44 -21.15 -16.82
CA ILE A 606 0.80 -21.56 -17.51
C ILE A 606 0.62 -21.33 -19.02
N GLN A 607 1.69 -21.00 -19.73
CA GLN A 607 1.61 -20.64 -21.15
C GLN A 607 1.30 -21.85 -22.04
N LEU A 608 1.94 -22.97 -21.79
CA LEU A 608 1.68 -24.24 -22.46
C LEU A 608 0.92 -25.20 -21.51
N PRO A 609 0.25 -26.23 -22.03
CA PRO A 609 -0.44 -27.23 -21.19
C PRO A 609 0.46 -27.95 -20.18
N LYS A 610 1.77 -27.92 -20.41
CA LYS A 610 2.82 -28.44 -19.53
C LYS A 610 4.05 -27.52 -19.65
N GLU A 611 4.61 -27.18 -18.51
CA GLU A 611 5.82 -26.35 -18.45
C GLU A 611 6.90 -27.10 -17.64
N HIS A 612 8.09 -27.29 -18.23
CA HIS A 612 9.24 -27.77 -17.49
C HIS A 612 9.92 -26.64 -16.75
N VAL A 613 10.12 -26.83 -15.47
CA VAL A 613 10.75 -25.82 -14.59
C VAL A 613 11.96 -26.43 -13.90
N GLY A 614 13.14 -25.96 -14.25
CA GLY A 614 14.37 -26.29 -13.53
C GLY A 614 14.53 -25.40 -12.32
N VAL A 615 14.66 -25.98 -11.12
CA VAL A 615 14.76 -25.21 -9.88
C VAL A 615 16.18 -25.29 -9.32
N THR A 616 16.75 -24.12 -9.05
CA THR A 616 18.04 -23.94 -8.38
C THR A 616 17.82 -23.12 -7.10
N ILE A 617 18.37 -23.57 -5.99
CA ILE A 617 18.27 -22.91 -4.67
C ILE A 617 19.69 -22.56 -4.20
N ASN A 618 19.93 -21.28 -3.90
CA ASN A 618 21.22 -20.78 -3.44
C ASN A 618 22.40 -21.27 -4.32
N ASP A 619 22.20 -21.19 -5.65
CA ASP A 619 23.15 -21.59 -6.69
C ASP A 619 23.42 -23.11 -6.80
N GLU A 620 22.65 -23.95 -6.10
CA GLU A 620 22.70 -25.39 -6.17
C GLU A 620 21.44 -25.95 -6.86
N PHE A 621 21.63 -26.73 -7.94
CA PHE A 621 20.50 -27.29 -8.69
C PHE A 621 19.75 -28.34 -7.86
N LEU A 622 18.46 -28.13 -7.67
CA LEU A 622 17.59 -28.99 -6.87
C LEU A 622 16.94 -30.11 -7.73
N SER A 623 16.18 -29.75 -8.75
CA SER A 623 15.46 -30.71 -9.60
C SER A 623 14.79 -30.03 -10.80
N TRP A 624 14.33 -30.86 -11.75
CA TRP A 624 13.34 -30.49 -12.75
C TRP A 624 11.94 -30.83 -12.25
N TYR A 625 10.97 -29.95 -12.54
CA TYR A 625 9.56 -30.12 -12.22
C TYR A 625 8.72 -29.98 -13.49
N LEU A 626 7.64 -30.76 -13.57
CA LEU A 626 6.64 -30.66 -14.62
C LEU A 626 5.38 -30.00 -14.05
N VAL A 627 5.11 -28.78 -14.49
CA VAL A 627 3.96 -27.99 -14.05
C VAL A 627 2.81 -28.23 -15.03
N GLU A 628 1.73 -28.84 -14.56
CA GLU A 628 0.52 -29.14 -15.31
C GLU A 628 -0.71 -28.46 -14.69
N GLU A 629 -0.56 -27.87 -13.50
CA GLU A 629 -1.59 -27.18 -12.73
C GLU A 629 -1.16 -25.74 -12.41
N GLU A 630 -2.06 -24.94 -11.86
CA GLU A 630 -1.82 -23.55 -11.45
C GLU A 630 -1.00 -23.44 -10.14
N THR A 631 -0.11 -24.41 -9.90
CA THR A 631 0.78 -24.40 -8.74
C THR A 631 2.14 -25.01 -9.07
N LEU A 632 3.21 -24.44 -8.50
CA LEU A 632 4.54 -25.05 -8.44
C LEU A 632 4.95 -25.19 -6.98
N ASN A 633 4.93 -26.41 -6.45
CA ASN A 633 5.21 -26.71 -5.07
C ASN A 633 6.57 -27.42 -4.96
N ILE A 634 7.50 -26.82 -4.26
CA ILE A 634 8.90 -27.25 -4.19
C ILE A 634 9.24 -27.59 -2.74
N ARG A 635 9.88 -28.74 -2.53
CA ARG A 635 10.44 -29.15 -1.25
C ARG A 635 11.95 -28.89 -1.27
N VAL A 636 12.43 -28.09 -0.33
CA VAL A 636 13.82 -27.66 -0.24
C VAL A 636 14.48 -28.27 1.01
N PRO A 637 15.57 -29.07 0.85
CA PRO A 637 16.35 -29.57 1.97
C PRO A 637 16.94 -28.45 2.83
N ALA A 638 17.01 -28.67 4.14
CA ALA A 638 17.47 -27.66 5.09
C ALA A 638 18.91 -27.19 4.82
N ASP A 639 19.80 -28.11 4.40
CA ASP A 639 21.20 -27.83 4.11
C ASP A 639 21.44 -26.84 2.96
N MET A 640 20.48 -26.74 2.05
CA MET A 640 20.53 -25.74 0.95
C MET A 640 20.25 -24.30 1.43
N VAL A 641 19.66 -24.12 2.62
CA VAL A 641 19.19 -22.80 3.11
C VAL A 641 19.80 -22.42 4.46
N LYS A 642 20.05 -23.39 5.33
CA LYS A 642 20.52 -23.18 6.71
C LYS A 642 21.79 -22.33 6.76
N GLY A 643 21.76 -21.25 7.55
CA GLY A 643 22.91 -20.35 7.77
C GLY A 643 23.30 -19.50 6.56
N LYS A 644 22.50 -19.46 5.50
CA LYS A 644 22.80 -18.67 4.29
C LYS A 644 22.35 -17.21 4.39
N GLY A 645 21.51 -16.85 5.38
CA GLY A 645 20.97 -15.50 5.54
C GLY A 645 19.97 -15.07 4.45
N LYS A 646 19.77 -15.91 3.44
CA LYS A 646 18.82 -15.70 2.35
C LYS A 646 18.47 -17.00 1.67
N ILE A 647 17.36 -17.01 0.95
CA ILE A 647 17.02 -18.02 -0.04
C ILE A 647 16.96 -17.39 -1.42
N LYS A 648 17.86 -17.80 -2.30
CA LYS A 648 17.86 -17.43 -3.72
C LYS A 648 17.19 -18.55 -4.50
N ILE A 649 16.11 -18.21 -5.22
CA ILE A 649 15.32 -19.13 -6.04
C ILE A 649 15.52 -18.76 -7.49
N ASN A 650 16.06 -19.65 -8.28
CA ASN A 650 16.17 -19.50 -9.74
C ASN A 650 15.30 -20.57 -10.41
N LEU A 651 14.43 -20.13 -11.35
CA LEU A 651 13.61 -21.00 -12.19
C LEU A 651 14.13 -20.89 -13.62
N SER A 652 14.61 -22.01 -14.18
CA SER A 652 14.88 -22.15 -15.61
C SER A 652 13.60 -22.58 -16.33
N LEU A 653 13.20 -21.86 -17.36
CA LEU A 653 11.91 -21.96 -18.06
C LEU A 653 12.12 -22.28 -19.57
N PRO A 654 12.60 -23.48 -19.92
CA PRO A 654 13.00 -23.81 -21.28
C PRO A 654 11.81 -23.85 -22.27
N ASP A 655 10.58 -24.00 -21.76
CA ASP A 655 9.36 -24.06 -22.56
C ASP A 655 8.70 -22.69 -22.74
N ALA A 656 9.33 -21.60 -22.24
CA ALA A 656 8.83 -20.25 -22.45
C ALA A 656 8.55 -20.01 -23.93
N SER A 657 7.43 -19.37 -24.24
CA SER A 657 6.97 -19.14 -25.59
C SER A 657 6.27 -17.79 -25.74
N PHE A 658 6.05 -17.35 -26.98
CA PHE A 658 5.36 -16.09 -27.24
C PHE A 658 3.87 -16.16 -26.93
N ASP A 659 3.37 -15.21 -26.14
CA ASP A 659 1.94 -14.93 -25.98
C ASP A 659 1.55 -13.81 -26.93
N GLY A 660 1.07 -14.16 -28.12
CA GLY A 660 0.91 -13.24 -29.24
C GLY A 660 2.25 -12.80 -29.83
N ASP A 661 2.33 -11.56 -30.30
CA ASP A 661 3.51 -11.06 -31.03
C ASP A 661 4.55 -10.34 -30.15
N GLU A 662 4.27 -10.14 -28.85
CA GLU A 662 5.06 -9.19 -28.04
C GLU A 662 5.73 -9.79 -26.79
N ARG A 663 5.20 -10.87 -26.19
CA ARG A 663 5.69 -11.33 -24.87
C ARG A 663 6.20 -12.77 -24.92
N TYR A 664 7.44 -12.97 -24.46
CA TYR A 664 8.05 -14.29 -24.29
C TYR A 664 7.92 -14.72 -22.82
N VAL A 665 6.99 -15.62 -22.52
CA VAL A 665 6.48 -15.92 -21.18
C VAL A 665 6.32 -17.42 -20.91
N ALA A 666 6.25 -17.83 -19.65
CA ALA A 666 5.98 -19.21 -19.24
C ALA A 666 4.91 -19.29 -18.13
N LEU A 667 5.11 -18.61 -16.99
CA LEU A 667 4.28 -18.70 -15.80
C LEU A 667 3.63 -17.37 -15.48
N LEU A 668 2.30 -17.34 -15.30
CA LEU A 668 1.57 -16.18 -14.80
C LEU A 668 1.51 -16.25 -13.27
N MET A 669 2.42 -15.55 -12.62
CA MET A 669 2.63 -15.58 -11.18
C MET A 669 1.54 -14.81 -10.43
N ASN A 670 0.97 -15.41 -9.39
CA ASN A 670 0.05 -14.78 -8.45
C ASN A 670 0.73 -14.49 -7.12
N SER A 671 1.24 -15.54 -6.44
CA SER A 671 1.96 -15.38 -5.19
C SER A 671 3.03 -16.45 -4.99
N VAL A 672 3.96 -16.19 -4.08
CA VAL A 672 4.90 -17.18 -3.55
C VAL A 672 4.88 -17.14 -2.02
N LYS A 673 4.94 -18.33 -1.42
CA LYS A 673 5.03 -18.50 0.03
C LYS A 673 6.12 -19.54 0.37
N ILE A 674 6.89 -19.26 1.40
CA ILE A 674 7.88 -20.20 1.95
C ILE A 674 7.46 -20.56 3.38
N ASP A 675 7.36 -21.83 3.71
CA ASP A 675 6.90 -22.29 5.02
C ASP A 675 7.65 -23.56 5.46
N LYS A 676 7.68 -23.83 6.77
CA LYS A 676 8.12 -25.10 7.37
C LYS A 676 7.03 -26.17 7.35
N ILE A 677 5.77 -25.73 7.30
CA ILE A 677 4.63 -26.64 7.36
C ILE A 677 4.31 -27.11 5.97
N LYS A 678 4.38 -28.41 5.74
CA LYS A 678 3.83 -29.02 4.54
C LYS A 678 2.35 -28.77 4.51
N GLY A 679 1.92 -27.85 3.65
CA GLY A 679 0.49 -27.54 3.45
C GLY A 679 -0.30 -28.74 2.87
N THR A 680 -1.53 -28.51 2.53
CA THR A 680 -2.43 -29.51 1.89
C THR A 680 -2.01 -29.83 0.44
N TYR A 681 -1.01 -29.14 -0.10
CA TYR A 681 -0.55 -29.31 -1.48
C TYR A 681 0.46 -30.45 -1.60
N ASN A 682 0.29 -31.25 -2.64
CA ASN A 682 1.29 -32.24 -3.02
C ASN A 682 2.47 -31.55 -3.70
N GLU A 683 3.70 -32.08 -3.52
CA GLU A 683 4.85 -31.62 -4.27
C GLU A 683 4.60 -31.77 -5.77
N THR A 684 4.95 -30.75 -6.56
CA THR A 684 4.85 -30.80 -8.02
C THR A 684 5.73 -31.95 -8.55
N ARG A 685 5.30 -32.65 -9.57
CA ARG A 685 5.94 -33.84 -10.10
C ARG A 685 7.39 -33.53 -10.53
N ARG A 686 8.36 -34.22 -9.91
CA ARG A 686 9.75 -34.17 -10.35
C ARG A 686 9.94 -35.02 -11.59
N VAL A 687 10.76 -34.54 -12.52
CA VAL A 687 11.15 -35.25 -13.75
C VAL A 687 12.68 -35.32 -13.85
N GLN A 688 13.20 -36.21 -14.71
CA GLN A 688 14.64 -36.45 -14.77
C GLN A 688 15.39 -35.35 -15.52
N ASP A 689 14.77 -34.80 -16.55
CA ASP A 689 15.32 -33.70 -17.34
C ASP A 689 14.19 -32.88 -17.98
N LYS A 690 14.57 -31.80 -18.69
CA LYS A 690 13.64 -30.88 -19.37
C LYS A 690 12.89 -31.50 -20.57
N ASN A 691 13.19 -32.74 -20.97
CA ASN A 691 12.54 -33.43 -22.09
C ASN A 691 11.71 -34.63 -21.59
N SER A 692 11.59 -34.84 -20.27
CA SER A 692 10.85 -35.95 -19.66
C SER A 692 9.35 -35.66 -19.64
N ASN A 693 8.54 -36.53 -20.24
CA ASN A 693 7.06 -36.42 -20.29
C ASN A 693 6.38 -36.82 -18.97
#